data_e41a1836d474049cd94e831c2b6e973c
#
_entry.id   e41a1836d474049cd94e831c2b6e973c
#
_cell.length_a   1.000
_cell.length_b   1.000
_cell.length_c   1.000
_cell.angle_alpha   90.00
_cell.angle_beta   90.00
_cell.angle_gamma   90.00
#
_symmetry.space_group_name_H-M   'P 1'
#
loop_
_entity.id
_entity.type
_entity.pdbx_description
1 polymer ?
#
loop_
_entity_poly.entity_id
_entity_poly.type
_entity_poly.pdbx_seq_one_letter_code
_entity_poly.pdbx_strand_id
1 'polypeptide(L)'
;MKKWLGVIVAVLLIGGVIQSPSVLAKENKLEVEGNLVIVGGALGSSNAEVYHEFIKLSGGKDRAKIGIVPAASGSLKSTNKFKEDLISYGMDESSIEIIPLSSHDFSGTEENERKWKSNAQKNKTVDQIKELSGIWFVGGDQLRITDTLLKKNGKQTKALEAIWEIYRGGAVLGGTSAGAAIMSDVMITGGDSLGGFRQKFVDEDTSSSDEEYAPVYIEKGLGFFQWGIVDQHFNERSRSGRLAATSLKYEKDQLAYGIDEDTAMIVHNKEKTIDIIGRNTVTVVDSSEAHTNGKEIKGLDISYLSRGDSYQVDEQHYTIHEDKVPTKGYEYYDFEPLPATGVLTSYGTLPNYLSYSLVDNTAVHEVHSYLYDSDGDGYKIIFQQDKHSQGFWGYQDGQKDSYSLLHVNMNVEPVELSFKANDNLFSNYQKSSFQVPDYSFNSETKGSLVMAGGALGSSNAEVYEAFIEKAGEDGDYAIIPAASSSLKSSRAFTEDLVSYGVPEENIDILPISNHDFKGTEEDESSWLDHKNDDELAEKVLGYDGVWFVGGDQTDITNSLLNPDGSKSKVLESLWTIYEEGAVLGGTSAGAAIMSDVMIAGGGSYDTLANGFTDTYDSMSQQEGGHAYLEKGLGFFPYGIIGQHFDNKARLGRLIPATSAHGEEGEYSYGIDEDTAMIFDNDTWTVEVKGRGGVTVVDLSEASHPDDAPSDYEDILLSWITSGDQLDLDTNEFTVSDHKVSTLDYEYFDYEAAPHSGVLTPHPTLGNFLSYTLLDNEREEEVKSYSFYEGKGFELTFAKGERTEGFWGYEDGNKDDYSFLRVIMDIQPVEVEIDYKN
;
A
#
# COMPACT_ATOMS: atom_id res chain seq x y z
N MET A 1 57.13 68.74 8.03
CA MET A 1 56.35 69.25 9.16
C MET A 1 54.90 68.72 8.97
N LYS A 2 54.33 68.16 10.02
CA LYS A 2 53.00 67.61 10.21
C LYS A 2 52.79 66.16 9.69
N LYS A 3 52.85 65.21 10.65
CA LYS A 3 52.43 63.88 10.68
C LYS A 3 50.89 63.82 10.64
N TRP A 4 50.36 62.88 9.88
CA TRP A 4 48.98 62.44 10.07
C TRP A 4 49.05 60.96 10.51
N LEU A 5 48.55 60.70 11.70
CA LEU A 5 48.25 59.38 12.24
C LEU A 5 46.96 58.84 11.57
N GLY A 6 47.05 57.71 10.86
CA GLY A 6 45.93 56.92 10.43
C GLY A 6 45.56 55.88 11.50
N VAL A 7 44.36 56.02 12.07
CA VAL A 7 43.81 55.01 12.97
C VAL A 7 43.25 53.85 12.13
N ILE A 8 43.86 52.67 12.25
CA ILE A 8 43.32 51.44 11.70
C ILE A 8 42.30 50.91 12.70
N VAL A 9 41.02 50.95 12.34
CA VAL A 9 39.95 50.26 13.05
C VAL A 9 39.98 48.82 12.54
N ALA A 10 40.47 47.91 13.38
CA ALA A 10 40.32 46.47 13.16
C ALA A 10 38.89 46.08 13.48
N VAL A 11 38.09 45.80 12.45
CA VAL A 11 36.83 45.13 12.60
C VAL A 11 37.12 43.65 12.86
N LEU A 12 36.96 43.22 14.10
CA LEU A 12 36.91 41.83 14.46
C LEU A 12 35.57 41.27 13.91
N LEU A 13 35.63 40.63 12.75
CA LEU A 13 34.62 39.67 12.31
C LEU A 13 34.71 38.47 13.26
N ILE A 14 33.83 38.39 14.21
CA ILE A 14 33.55 37.17 14.93
C ILE A 14 32.79 36.28 13.92
N GLY A 15 33.54 35.49 13.13
CA GLY A 15 33.02 34.38 12.38
C GLY A 15 32.62 33.30 13.39
N GLY A 16 31.34 33.22 13.70
CA GLY A 16 30.77 32.04 14.33
C GLY A 16 30.99 30.89 13.37
N VAL A 17 31.89 30.00 13.70
CA VAL A 17 32.02 28.68 13.04
C VAL A 17 30.77 27.92 13.49
N ILE A 18 29.76 27.88 12.61
CA ILE A 18 28.68 26.91 12.70
C ILE A 18 29.38 25.56 12.53
N GLN A 19 29.61 24.86 13.62
CA GLN A 19 30.03 23.48 13.60
C GLN A 19 28.87 22.66 13.00
N SER A 20 29.07 22.19 11.79
CA SER A 20 28.29 21.14 11.20
C SER A 20 28.22 19.96 12.19
N PRO A 21 27.08 19.26 12.35
CA PRO A 21 26.93 18.11 13.27
C PRO A 21 27.93 16.97 12.99
N SER A 22 28.62 16.97 11.85
CA SER A 22 29.54 15.92 11.41
C SER A 22 30.86 15.82 12.18
N VAL A 23 31.04 16.55 13.27
CA VAL A 23 32.17 16.38 14.20
C VAL A 23 31.68 15.88 15.56
N LEU A 24 30.74 14.98 15.56
CA LEU A 24 30.57 14.06 16.69
C LEU A 24 31.57 12.93 16.47
N ALA A 25 32.64 12.95 17.26
CA ALA A 25 33.69 11.94 17.28
C ALA A 25 33.08 10.52 17.18
N LYS A 26 33.72 9.63 16.42
CA LYS A 26 33.57 8.18 16.58
C LYS A 26 33.83 7.84 18.05
N GLU A 27 32.84 8.05 18.91
CA GLU A 27 32.80 7.43 20.22
C GLU A 27 32.70 5.91 19.98
N ASN A 28 33.48 5.14 20.72
CA ASN A 28 33.43 3.67 20.71
C ASN A 28 31.94 3.26 20.77
N LYS A 29 31.46 2.55 19.75
CA LYS A 29 30.09 1.99 19.75
C LYS A 29 29.91 1.27 21.10
N LEU A 30 28.93 1.72 21.86
CA LEU A 30 28.65 1.18 23.19
C LEU A 30 28.15 -0.26 22.99
N GLU A 31 28.70 -1.21 23.74
CA GLU A 31 28.11 -2.55 23.81
C GLU A 31 26.69 -2.45 24.41
N VAL A 32 25.70 -2.89 23.65
CA VAL A 32 24.28 -2.93 24.02
C VAL A 32 23.82 -4.37 23.94
N GLU A 33 23.22 -4.89 25.00
CA GLU A 33 22.67 -6.25 25.04
C GLU A 33 21.18 -6.30 24.69
N GLY A 34 20.48 -5.16 24.79
CA GLY A 34 19.06 -5.04 24.48
C GLY A 34 18.77 -5.05 22.97
N ASN A 35 17.53 -5.33 22.62
CA ASN A 35 17.04 -5.38 21.24
C ASN A 35 16.17 -4.18 20.92
N LEU A 36 15.95 -3.90 19.62
CA LEU A 36 14.97 -2.92 19.16
C LEU A 36 13.86 -3.60 18.35
N VAL A 37 12.65 -3.07 18.49
CA VAL A 37 11.50 -3.38 17.64
C VAL A 37 11.03 -2.06 17.03
N ILE A 38 11.43 -1.79 15.80
CA ILE A 38 11.23 -0.51 15.12
C ILE A 38 10.15 -0.68 14.07
N VAL A 39 8.97 -0.10 14.31
CA VAL A 39 7.79 -0.25 13.43
C VAL A 39 7.57 1.02 12.61
N GLY A 40 7.39 0.87 11.31
CA GLY A 40 7.23 1.99 10.38
C GLY A 40 6.02 2.88 10.63
N GLY A 41 4.99 2.38 11.26
CA GLY A 41 3.76 3.12 11.55
C GLY A 41 2.53 2.22 11.40
N ALA A 42 1.34 2.75 11.68
CA ALA A 42 0.05 2.11 11.45
C ALA A 42 0.04 0.60 11.81
N LEU A 43 0.60 0.25 13.00
CA LEU A 43 0.65 -1.14 13.45
C LEU A 43 -0.77 -1.66 13.71
N GLY A 44 -1.21 -2.60 12.88
CA GLY A 44 -2.51 -3.24 13.02
C GLY A 44 -2.61 -4.09 14.29
N SER A 45 -3.76 -4.04 14.98
CA SER A 45 -4.03 -4.90 16.12
C SER A 45 -3.99 -6.38 15.78
N SER A 46 -4.26 -6.74 14.53
CA SER A 46 -4.22 -8.10 13.99
C SER A 46 -2.81 -8.57 13.59
N ASN A 47 -1.77 -7.72 13.68
CA ASN A 47 -0.40 -8.10 13.37
C ASN A 47 0.27 -8.86 14.54
N ALA A 48 -0.16 -10.09 14.76
CA ALA A 48 0.28 -10.94 15.87
C ALA A 48 1.82 -11.12 15.92
N GLU A 49 2.49 -11.12 14.78
CA GLU A 49 3.92 -11.38 14.68
C GLU A 49 4.74 -10.32 15.41
N VAL A 50 4.45 -9.05 15.18
CA VAL A 50 5.14 -7.93 15.81
C VAL A 50 4.88 -7.90 17.34
N TYR A 51 3.63 -8.07 17.76
CA TYR A 51 3.28 -8.09 19.19
C TYR A 51 3.95 -9.27 19.91
N HIS A 52 3.88 -10.47 19.34
CA HIS A 52 4.51 -11.65 19.93
C HIS A 52 6.03 -11.52 20.05
N GLU A 53 6.70 -10.96 19.02
CA GLU A 53 8.14 -10.77 19.08
C GLU A 53 8.54 -9.73 20.13
N PHE A 54 7.83 -8.60 20.22
CA PHE A 54 8.07 -7.59 21.27
C PHE A 54 7.87 -8.18 22.68
N ILE A 55 6.78 -8.91 22.90
CA ILE A 55 6.51 -9.60 24.18
C ILE A 55 7.61 -10.62 24.51
N LYS A 56 8.00 -11.45 23.54
CA LYS A 56 9.02 -12.49 23.67
C LYS A 56 10.37 -11.88 24.05
N LEU A 57 10.81 -10.87 23.33
CA LEU A 57 12.08 -10.17 23.59
C LEU A 57 12.06 -9.44 24.93
N SER A 58 10.90 -8.96 25.38
CA SER A 58 10.71 -8.35 26.71
C SER A 58 10.74 -9.35 27.86
N GLY A 59 10.88 -10.65 27.60
CA GLY A 59 10.98 -11.71 28.62
C GLY A 59 9.81 -12.70 28.64
N GLY A 60 8.85 -12.56 27.71
CA GLY A 60 7.66 -13.39 27.56
C GLY A 60 6.51 -12.99 28.48
N LYS A 61 5.30 -13.50 28.18
CA LYS A 61 4.02 -13.12 28.82
C LYS A 61 4.05 -13.09 30.36
N ASP A 62 4.76 -14.02 30.96
CA ASP A 62 4.74 -14.22 32.42
C ASP A 62 5.76 -13.34 33.17
N ARG A 63 6.77 -12.79 32.50
CA ARG A 63 7.89 -12.10 33.15
C ARG A 63 8.11 -10.67 32.62
N ALA A 64 7.59 -10.36 31.45
CA ALA A 64 7.74 -9.03 30.88
C ALA A 64 7.08 -7.99 31.77
N LYS A 65 7.76 -6.87 31.97
CA LYS A 65 7.21 -5.63 32.53
C LYS A 65 7.40 -4.54 31.49
N ILE A 66 6.30 -4.05 30.95
CA ILE A 66 6.30 -3.12 29.81
C ILE A 66 5.86 -1.73 30.25
N GLY A 67 6.65 -0.73 29.89
CA GLY A 67 6.30 0.68 30.02
C GLY A 67 5.93 1.31 28.67
N ILE A 68 4.79 1.97 28.59
CA ILE A 68 4.34 2.69 27.40
C ILE A 68 4.57 4.19 27.61
N VAL A 69 5.29 4.84 26.68
CA VAL A 69 5.60 6.27 26.71
C VAL A 69 4.69 7.00 25.73
N PRO A 70 3.72 7.81 26.22
CA PRO A 70 2.71 8.47 25.39
C PRO A 70 3.19 9.79 24.76
N ALA A 71 4.43 10.20 24.95
CA ALA A 71 4.93 11.55 24.72
C ALA A 71 4.67 12.13 23.32
N ALA A 72 4.61 11.31 22.27
CA ALA A 72 4.37 11.76 20.90
C ALA A 72 2.89 12.06 20.60
N SER A 73 1.98 11.31 21.21
CA SER A 73 0.56 11.31 20.86
C SER A 73 -0.18 12.57 21.32
N GLY A 74 -1.18 13.01 20.58
CA GLY A 74 -2.07 14.12 20.97
C GLY A 74 -3.13 13.73 22.01
N SER A 75 -3.32 12.43 22.27
CA SER A 75 -4.28 11.87 23.24
C SER A 75 -3.76 10.55 23.80
N LEU A 76 -4.46 9.95 24.75
CA LEU A 76 -4.13 8.61 25.26
C LEU A 76 -4.76 7.47 24.43
N LYS A 77 -5.45 7.76 23.32
CA LYS A 77 -6.11 6.71 22.51
C LYS A 77 -5.12 5.64 22.04
N SER A 78 -4.06 6.01 21.32
CA SER A 78 -3.05 5.08 20.80
C SER A 78 -2.30 4.33 21.92
N THR A 79 -2.07 5.00 23.06
CA THR A 79 -1.44 4.38 24.25
C THR A 79 -2.33 3.30 24.85
N ASN A 80 -3.62 3.59 25.01
CA ASN A 80 -4.59 2.65 25.56
C ASN A 80 -4.81 1.48 24.57
N LYS A 81 -4.91 1.78 23.28
CA LYS A 81 -5.07 0.76 22.24
C LYS A 81 -3.89 -0.22 22.23
N PHE A 82 -2.65 0.27 22.25
CA PHE A 82 -1.48 -0.60 22.31
C PHE A 82 -1.44 -1.45 23.61
N LYS A 83 -1.90 -0.88 24.75
CA LYS A 83 -2.07 -1.64 26.00
C LYS A 83 -3.10 -2.74 25.85
N GLU A 84 -4.27 -2.45 25.26
CA GLU A 84 -5.32 -3.42 24.99
C GLU A 84 -4.84 -4.54 24.08
N ASP A 85 -4.07 -4.21 23.05
CA ASP A 85 -3.49 -5.18 22.12
C ASP A 85 -2.51 -6.12 22.86
N LEU A 86 -1.61 -5.60 23.71
CA LEU A 86 -0.73 -6.45 24.51
C LEU A 86 -1.51 -7.40 25.44
N ILE A 87 -2.64 -6.94 26.00
CA ILE A 87 -3.52 -7.78 26.84
C ILE A 87 -4.19 -8.86 25.97
N SER A 88 -4.69 -8.53 24.79
CA SER A 88 -5.30 -9.48 23.85
C SER A 88 -4.31 -10.58 23.43
N TYR A 89 -3.03 -10.24 23.30
CA TYR A 89 -1.93 -11.17 23.05
C TYR A 89 -1.44 -11.91 24.31
N GLY A 90 -2.15 -11.76 25.44
CA GLY A 90 -2.03 -12.59 26.63
C GLY A 90 -1.09 -12.07 27.71
N MET A 91 -0.80 -10.77 27.72
CA MET A 91 -0.12 -10.14 28.86
C MET A 91 -1.09 -9.83 30.00
N ASP A 92 -0.59 -9.92 31.22
CA ASP A 92 -1.34 -9.47 32.41
C ASP A 92 -1.35 -7.94 32.46
N GLU A 93 -2.52 -7.32 32.64
CA GLU A 93 -2.67 -5.86 32.71
C GLU A 93 -1.75 -5.22 33.76
N SER A 94 -1.54 -5.90 34.90
CA SER A 94 -0.66 -5.40 35.98
C SER A 94 0.82 -5.35 35.61
N SER A 95 1.21 -5.99 34.49
CA SER A 95 2.57 -5.97 33.95
C SER A 95 2.80 -4.87 32.92
N ILE A 96 1.78 -4.04 32.64
CA ILE A 96 1.83 -2.96 31.65
C ILE A 96 1.57 -1.64 32.35
N GLU A 97 2.51 -0.71 32.26
CA GLU A 97 2.42 0.61 32.90
C GLU A 97 2.52 1.72 31.86
N ILE A 98 1.71 2.79 32.03
CA ILE A 98 1.90 4.03 31.31
C ILE A 98 2.92 4.87 32.06
N ILE A 99 4.02 5.25 31.39
CA ILE A 99 5.06 6.09 31.96
C ILE A 99 4.65 7.56 31.76
N PRO A 100 4.37 8.32 32.82
CA PRO A 100 3.84 9.66 32.70
C PRO A 100 4.91 10.66 32.24
N LEU A 101 5.24 10.63 30.97
CA LEU A 101 6.19 11.48 30.27
C LEU A 101 5.49 12.16 29.09
N SER A 102 5.42 13.49 29.10
CA SER A 102 4.85 14.31 28.02
C SER A 102 5.29 15.76 28.16
N SER A 103 5.50 16.45 27.05
CA SER A 103 5.78 17.88 27.00
C SER A 103 4.55 18.73 26.62
N HIS A 104 3.42 18.09 26.31
CA HIS A 104 2.18 18.75 25.90
C HIS A 104 0.97 18.18 26.68
N ASP A 105 -0.17 18.78 26.44
CA ASP A 105 -1.47 18.45 27.05
C ASP A 105 -2.24 17.50 26.14
N PHE A 106 -2.84 16.46 26.67
CA PHE A 106 -3.58 15.49 25.86
C PHE A 106 -5.04 15.90 25.71
N SER A 107 -5.59 15.74 24.53
CA SER A 107 -7.02 15.91 24.32
C SER A 107 -7.82 14.79 25.02
N GLY A 108 -8.98 15.15 25.56
CA GLY A 108 -9.91 14.21 26.19
C GLY A 108 -9.52 13.75 27.60
N THR A 109 -8.54 14.38 28.24
CA THR A 109 -8.20 14.14 29.66
C THR A 109 -8.61 15.32 30.56
N GLU A 110 -8.72 15.09 31.89
CA GLU A 110 -8.99 16.15 32.89
C GLU A 110 -7.69 16.75 33.44
N GLU A 111 -6.57 16.07 33.27
CA GLU A 111 -5.26 16.52 33.76
C GLU A 111 -4.58 17.38 32.68
N ASN A 112 -3.58 18.15 33.08
CA ASN A 112 -2.68 18.82 32.17
C ASN A 112 -1.35 18.11 32.16
N GLU A 113 -1.14 17.27 31.15
CA GLU A 113 0.01 16.36 31.02
C GLU A 113 1.31 17.08 30.66
N ARG A 114 1.28 18.36 30.27
CA ARG A 114 2.52 19.18 30.19
C ARG A 114 3.34 19.14 31.46
N LYS A 115 2.70 18.94 32.60
CA LYS A 115 3.39 18.79 33.91
C LYS A 115 4.24 17.53 33.95
N TRP A 116 3.92 16.52 33.16
CA TRP A 116 4.67 15.26 33.07
C TRP A 116 6.08 15.44 32.51
N LYS A 117 6.38 16.50 31.78
CA LYS A 117 7.73 16.87 31.36
C LYS A 117 8.70 16.90 32.56
N SER A 118 8.27 17.40 33.70
CA SER A 118 9.08 17.45 34.93
C SER A 118 9.40 16.07 35.50
N ASN A 119 8.59 15.04 35.16
CA ASN A 119 8.79 13.67 35.63
C ASN A 119 10.08 13.07 35.07
N ALA A 120 10.55 13.51 33.89
CA ALA A 120 11.80 13.09 33.30
C ALA A 120 13.06 13.35 34.19
N GLN A 121 12.92 14.20 35.22
CA GLN A 121 14.00 14.49 36.18
C GLN A 121 13.74 13.90 37.58
N LYS A 122 12.59 13.22 37.82
CA LYS A 122 12.22 12.66 39.13
C LYS A 122 12.79 11.26 39.33
N ASN A 123 13.34 11.01 40.52
CA ASN A 123 13.85 9.68 40.87
C ASN A 123 12.75 8.61 40.84
N LYS A 124 11.49 8.95 41.21
CA LYS A 124 10.36 8.01 41.12
C LYS A 124 10.19 7.45 39.70
N THR A 125 10.27 8.28 38.67
CA THR A 125 10.19 7.85 37.26
C THR A 125 11.41 7.02 36.88
N VAL A 126 12.60 7.38 37.35
CA VAL A 126 13.82 6.61 37.17
C VAL A 126 13.69 5.21 37.77
N ASP A 127 13.20 5.13 39.01
CA ASP A 127 13.03 3.85 39.72
C ASP A 127 11.98 2.98 38.99
N GLN A 128 10.88 3.59 38.49
CA GLN A 128 9.87 2.90 37.68
C GLN A 128 10.48 2.34 36.39
N ILE A 129 11.23 3.15 35.63
CA ILE A 129 11.90 2.72 34.39
C ILE A 129 12.86 1.56 34.65
N LYS A 130 13.62 1.59 35.74
CA LYS A 130 14.62 0.53 36.07
C LYS A 130 14.01 -0.85 36.36
N GLU A 131 12.71 -0.93 36.63
CA GLU A 131 12.01 -2.21 36.83
C GLU A 131 11.50 -2.84 35.54
N LEU A 132 11.55 -2.12 34.40
CA LEU A 132 10.99 -2.54 33.11
C LEU A 132 11.96 -3.45 32.36
N SER A 133 11.40 -4.40 31.62
CA SER A 133 12.10 -5.24 30.66
C SER A 133 11.81 -4.85 29.20
N GLY A 134 10.79 -4.02 28.98
CA GLY A 134 10.44 -3.47 27.67
C GLY A 134 9.88 -2.06 27.78
N ILE A 135 10.18 -1.20 26.81
CA ILE A 135 9.59 0.14 26.69
C ILE A 135 9.08 0.31 25.26
N TRP A 136 7.86 0.84 25.14
CA TRP A 136 7.25 1.19 23.86
C TRP A 136 6.99 2.68 23.75
N PHE A 137 7.45 3.28 22.65
CA PHE A 137 7.16 4.67 22.29
C PHE A 137 6.04 4.69 21.23
N VAL A 138 4.92 5.33 21.56
CA VAL A 138 3.79 5.43 20.63
C VAL A 138 4.06 6.45 19.51
N GLY A 139 3.25 6.39 18.45
CA GLY A 139 3.30 7.33 17.34
C GLY A 139 2.74 8.72 17.64
N GLY A 140 2.91 9.64 16.71
CA GLY A 140 2.51 11.03 16.73
C GLY A 140 3.69 11.95 16.33
N ASP A 141 3.98 12.98 17.09
CA ASP A 141 5.04 13.94 16.82
C ASP A 141 6.34 13.54 17.55
N GLN A 142 7.39 13.18 16.81
CA GLN A 142 8.69 12.76 17.35
C GLN A 142 9.41 13.87 18.13
N LEU A 143 9.17 15.14 17.80
CA LEU A 143 9.75 16.27 18.52
C LEU A 143 9.27 16.33 19.96
N ARG A 144 8.03 15.92 20.26
CA ARG A 144 7.50 15.85 21.60
C ARG A 144 8.21 14.81 22.47
N ILE A 145 8.66 13.68 21.88
CA ILE A 145 9.46 12.69 22.59
C ILE A 145 10.83 13.27 22.95
N THR A 146 11.53 13.86 21.97
CA THR A 146 12.86 14.43 22.17
C THR A 146 12.81 15.64 23.13
N ASP A 147 11.81 16.52 23.01
CA ASP A 147 11.59 17.64 23.94
C ASP A 147 11.29 17.17 25.39
N THR A 148 10.70 15.99 25.55
CA THR A 148 10.44 15.40 26.87
C THR A 148 11.70 14.77 27.47
N LEU A 149 12.52 14.08 26.67
CA LEU A 149 13.63 13.25 27.12
C LEU A 149 15.00 13.90 27.03
N LEU A 150 15.15 14.95 26.23
CA LEU A 150 16.36 15.77 26.14
C LEU A 150 16.16 17.09 26.89
N LYS A 151 17.25 17.60 27.47
CA LYS A 151 17.30 18.95 28.04
C LYS A 151 17.54 19.95 26.90
N LYS A 152 17.20 21.22 27.11
CA LYS A 152 17.44 22.32 26.15
C LYS A 152 18.88 22.45 25.62
N ASN A 153 19.84 21.88 26.32
CA ASN A 153 21.24 21.85 25.91
C ASN A 153 21.64 20.55 25.23
N GLY A 154 20.69 19.74 24.78
CA GLY A 154 20.91 18.46 24.11
C GLY A 154 21.36 17.30 25.01
N LYS A 155 21.52 17.52 26.33
CA LYS A 155 21.88 16.47 27.28
C LYS A 155 20.67 15.63 27.67
N GLN A 156 20.94 14.36 27.99
CA GLN A 156 19.94 13.42 28.46
C GLN A 156 19.27 13.89 29.79
N THR A 157 17.97 13.63 29.93
CA THR A 157 17.29 13.71 31.23
C THR A 157 17.62 12.47 32.06
N LYS A 158 17.26 12.47 33.35
CA LYS A 158 17.46 11.27 34.19
C LYS A 158 16.63 10.07 33.70
N ALA A 159 15.43 10.31 33.15
CA ALA A 159 14.62 9.26 32.57
C ALA A 159 15.31 8.63 31.35
N LEU A 160 15.85 9.45 30.43
CA LEU A 160 16.60 8.93 29.28
C LEU A 160 17.88 8.20 29.69
N GLU A 161 18.61 8.70 30.70
CA GLU A 161 19.75 7.98 31.28
C GLU A 161 19.37 6.60 31.81
N ALA A 162 18.19 6.48 32.48
CA ALA A 162 17.67 5.21 32.99
C ALA A 162 17.20 4.28 31.85
N ILE A 163 16.56 4.80 30.81
CA ILE A 163 16.20 4.02 29.60
C ILE A 163 17.46 3.43 28.95
N TRP A 164 18.50 4.24 28.77
CA TRP A 164 19.80 3.75 28.26
C TRP A 164 20.45 2.70 29.17
N GLU A 165 20.31 2.85 30.51
CA GLU A 165 20.87 1.87 31.46
C GLU A 165 20.19 0.49 31.29
N ILE A 166 18.86 0.41 31.24
CA ILE A 166 18.16 -0.85 31.06
C ILE A 166 18.36 -1.43 29.67
N TYR A 167 18.40 -0.59 28.63
CA TYR A 167 18.65 -1.04 27.25
C TYR A 167 20.05 -1.68 27.10
N ARG A 168 21.08 -1.07 27.69
CA ARG A 168 22.41 -1.69 27.76
C ARG A 168 22.41 -2.99 28.54
N GLY A 169 21.52 -3.12 29.52
CA GLY A 169 21.37 -4.30 30.35
C GLY A 169 20.48 -5.40 29.79
N GLY A 170 20.01 -5.27 28.56
CA GLY A 170 19.24 -6.32 27.86
C GLY A 170 17.73 -6.06 27.73
N ALA A 171 17.21 -4.90 28.19
CA ALA A 171 15.81 -4.55 27.97
C ALA A 171 15.54 -4.24 26.48
N VAL A 172 14.29 -4.44 26.04
CA VAL A 172 13.85 -4.14 24.67
C VAL A 172 13.26 -2.73 24.58
N LEU A 173 13.65 -1.99 23.57
CA LEU A 173 12.98 -0.74 23.21
C LEU A 173 12.22 -0.96 21.91
N GLY A 174 10.96 -0.55 21.89
CA GLY A 174 10.12 -0.58 20.70
C GLY A 174 9.48 0.77 20.46
N GLY A 175 9.04 0.99 19.23
CA GLY A 175 8.29 2.19 18.89
C GLY A 175 7.75 2.15 17.47
N THR A 176 6.63 2.84 17.27
CA THR A 176 5.95 2.95 15.99
C THR A 176 5.94 4.38 15.51
N SER A 177 6.06 4.62 14.19
CA SER A 177 5.99 5.97 13.59
C SER A 177 7.01 6.92 14.25
N ALA A 178 6.55 7.97 14.93
CA ALA A 178 7.41 8.87 15.72
C ALA A 178 8.33 8.13 16.70
N GLY A 179 7.84 7.03 17.30
CA GLY A 179 8.62 6.15 18.17
C GLY A 179 9.73 5.38 17.42
N ALA A 180 9.58 5.16 16.14
CA ALA A 180 10.63 4.62 15.26
C ALA A 180 11.66 5.69 14.88
N ALA A 181 11.18 6.87 14.47
CA ALA A 181 12.03 7.97 14.04
C ALA A 181 13.08 8.37 15.08
N ILE A 182 12.70 8.39 16.37
CA ILE A 182 13.63 8.78 17.45
C ILE A 182 14.77 7.78 17.69
N MET A 183 14.73 6.59 17.07
CA MET A 183 15.71 5.54 17.34
C MET A 183 17.10 5.85 16.78
N SER A 184 17.22 6.56 15.66
CA SER A 184 18.50 7.00 15.08
C SER A 184 19.03 8.29 15.71
N ASP A 185 20.31 8.59 15.53
CA ASP A 185 20.92 9.86 15.97
C ASP A 185 20.47 11.02 15.06
N VAL A 186 20.49 10.80 13.75
CA VAL A 186 19.94 11.72 12.74
C VAL A 186 18.46 11.37 12.59
N MET A 187 17.58 12.27 13.00
CA MET A 187 16.14 12.07 12.98
C MET A 187 15.51 12.98 11.94
N ILE A 188 14.83 12.37 10.97
CA ILE A 188 14.03 13.11 9.99
C ILE A 188 12.71 13.48 10.66
N THR A 189 12.36 14.77 10.69
CA THR A 189 11.13 15.25 11.36
C THR A 189 10.09 15.72 10.37
N GLY A 190 10.43 15.98 9.13
CA GLY A 190 9.52 16.43 8.09
C GLY A 190 10.16 16.51 6.72
N GLY A 191 9.38 16.93 5.74
CA GLY A 191 9.78 17.06 4.35
C GLY A 191 9.48 15.85 3.48
N ASP A 192 9.52 16.06 2.15
CA ASP A 192 9.19 15.08 1.14
C ASP A 192 10.39 14.66 0.27
N SER A 193 10.16 13.75 -0.67
CA SER A 193 11.16 13.28 -1.62
C SER A 193 11.60 14.36 -2.58
N LEU A 194 10.71 15.25 -3.03
CA LEU A 194 11.06 16.36 -3.93
C LEU A 194 11.95 17.38 -3.23
N GLY A 195 11.62 17.77 -1.98
CA GLY A 195 12.45 18.60 -1.13
C GLY A 195 13.82 17.98 -0.86
N GLY A 196 13.86 16.66 -0.66
CA GLY A 196 15.10 15.91 -0.51
C GLY A 196 15.99 15.99 -1.74
N PHE A 197 15.49 15.70 -2.94
CA PHE A 197 16.27 15.79 -4.19
C PHE A 197 16.70 17.22 -4.53
N ARG A 198 15.89 18.22 -4.17
CA ARG A 198 16.28 19.64 -4.25
C ARG A 198 17.36 20.01 -3.24
N GLN A 199 17.75 19.06 -2.35
CA GLN A 199 18.72 19.26 -1.27
C GLN A 199 18.36 20.45 -0.38
N LYS A 200 17.06 20.68 -0.19
CA LYS A 200 16.54 21.72 0.68
C LYS A 200 16.44 21.17 2.10
N PHE A 201 17.37 21.57 2.94
CA PHE A 201 17.37 21.23 4.36
C PHE A 201 17.20 22.51 5.18
N VAL A 202 16.37 22.45 6.21
CA VAL A 202 16.10 23.56 7.14
C VAL A 202 16.34 23.11 8.57
N ASP A 203 16.73 24.07 9.41
CA ASP A 203 17.13 23.81 10.80
C ASP A 203 16.00 24.05 11.82
N GLU A 204 14.85 24.58 11.40
CA GLU A 204 13.68 24.84 12.26
C GLU A 204 12.41 24.35 11.59
N ASP A 205 11.72 23.46 12.26
CA ASP A 205 10.36 23.04 11.93
C ASP A 205 9.39 24.16 12.32
N THR A 206 8.62 24.66 11.36
CA THR A 206 7.75 25.81 11.54
C THR A 206 6.28 25.48 11.67
N SER A 207 5.85 24.27 11.31
CA SER A 207 4.47 23.80 11.52
C SER A 207 4.34 22.27 11.42
N SER A 208 3.35 21.70 12.10
CA SER A 208 3.02 20.27 12.01
C SER A 208 2.40 19.87 10.66
N SER A 209 1.95 20.84 9.85
CA SER A 209 1.41 20.63 8.51
C SER A 209 2.48 20.43 7.44
N ASP A 210 3.74 20.84 7.71
CA ASP A 210 4.86 20.74 6.76
C ASP A 210 5.58 19.38 6.81
N GLU A 211 5.05 18.41 7.55
CA GLU A 211 5.67 17.08 7.65
C GLU A 211 5.70 16.32 6.31
N GLU A 212 4.72 16.58 5.43
CA GLU A 212 4.55 15.81 4.17
C GLU A 212 5.06 16.55 2.93
N TYR A 213 5.09 17.90 2.93
CA TYR A 213 5.35 18.71 1.71
C TYR A 213 6.25 19.89 2.01
N ALA A 214 7.55 19.66 2.10
CA ALA A 214 8.46 20.76 2.41
C ALA A 214 9.94 20.36 2.27
N PRO A 215 10.86 21.31 2.51
CA PRO A 215 12.25 20.99 2.75
C PRO A 215 12.42 19.95 3.85
N VAL A 216 13.48 19.16 3.78
CA VAL A 216 13.75 18.13 4.79
C VAL A 216 14.18 18.77 6.11
N TYR A 217 13.48 18.41 7.20
CA TYR A 217 13.79 18.85 8.55
C TYR A 217 14.57 17.74 9.29
N ILE A 218 15.68 18.12 9.89
CA ILE A 218 16.58 17.19 10.61
C ILE A 218 16.79 17.69 12.03
N GLU A 219 16.52 16.81 12.98
CA GLU A 219 16.75 17.03 14.39
C GLU A 219 17.58 15.89 15.00
N LYS A 220 17.99 16.08 16.24
CA LYS A 220 18.69 15.05 16.99
C LYS A 220 17.72 14.04 17.58
N GLY A 221 17.86 12.76 17.19
CA GLY A 221 17.15 11.65 17.80
C GLY A 221 17.76 11.19 19.13
N LEU A 222 17.36 10.01 19.60
CA LEU A 222 17.82 9.44 20.86
C LEU A 222 19.00 8.47 20.70
N GLY A 223 19.30 8.04 19.44
CA GLY A 223 20.49 7.28 19.09
C GLY A 223 20.52 5.81 19.55
N PHE A 224 19.39 5.21 19.85
CA PHE A 224 19.32 3.79 20.26
C PHE A 224 19.75 2.84 19.15
N PHE A 225 19.42 3.17 17.90
CA PHE A 225 19.86 2.48 16.70
C PHE A 225 21.19 3.08 16.22
N GLN A 226 22.24 2.25 16.13
CA GLN A 226 23.61 2.72 15.90
C GLN A 226 24.15 2.45 14.49
N TRP A 227 23.34 1.89 13.60
CA TRP A 227 23.81 1.40 12.29
C TRP A 227 23.20 2.13 11.09
N GLY A 228 22.74 3.38 11.30
CA GLY A 228 22.26 4.24 10.25
C GLY A 228 21.06 5.10 10.64
N ILE A 229 20.35 5.58 9.64
CA ILE A 229 19.17 6.44 9.75
C ILE A 229 17.93 5.58 9.61
N VAL A 230 16.90 5.88 10.40
CA VAL A 230 15.57 5.26 10.27
C VAL A 230 14.56 6.31 9.83
N ASP A 231 13.76 5.97 8.82
CA ASP A 231 12.57 6.69 8.40
C ASP A 231 11.35 5.75 8.44
N GLN A 232 10.14 6.29 8.48
CA GLN A 232 8.92 5.54 8.80
C GLN A 232 7.76 5.95 7.87
N HIS A 233 6.64 5.18 7.81
CA HIS A 233 5.57 5.31 6.82
C HIS A 233 6.15 5.44 5.42
N PHE A 234 7.08 4.55 5.07
CA PHE A 234 8.09 4.90 4.08
C PHE A 234 7.57 4.89 2.65
N ASN A 235 7.06 3.76 2.20
CA ASN A 235 6.53 3.66 0.84
C ASN A 235 5.11 4.24 0.72
N GLU A 236 4.32 4.20 1.77
CA GLU A 236 2.98 4.82 1.81
C GLU A 236 3.06 6.34 1.62
N ARG A 237 4.13 6.97 2.12
CA ARG A 237 4.39 8.41 1.95
C ARG A 237 5.55 8.71 1.01
N SER A 238 5.99 7.71 0.24
CA SER A 238 7.03 7.81 -0.82
C SER A 238 8.29 8.59 -0.40
N ARG A 239 8.85 8.24 0.77
CA ARG A 239 9.93 8.98 1.45
C ARG A 239 11.35 8.69 0.96
N SER A 240 11.50 7.94 -0.14
CA SER A 240 12.81 7.48 -0.66
C SER A 240 13.78 8.63 -0.98
N GLY A 241 13.28 9.73 -1.55
CA GLY A 241 14.12 10.88 -1.89
C GLY A 241 14.63 11.63 -0.66
N ARG A 242 13.81 11.81 0.38
CA ARG A 242 14.26 12.48 1.61
C ARG A 242 15.25 11.64 2.40
N LEU A 243 15.05 10.31 2.46
CA LEU A 243 15.97 9.40 3.12
C LEU A 243 17.30 9.35 2.39
N ALA A 244 17.29 9.19 1.06
CA ALA A 244 18.50 9.17 0.23
C ALA A 244 19.31 10.49 0.37
N ALA A 245 18.65 11.64 0.29
CA ALA A 245 19.29 12.94 0.46
C ALA A 245 19.86 13.13 1.87
N THR A 246 19.15 12.65 2.90
CA THR A 246 19.61 12.71 4.29
C THR A 246 20.83 11.82 4.50
N SER A 247 20.81 10.58 3.99
CA SER A 247 21.92 9.64 4.02
C SER A 247 23.18 10.26 3.34
N LEU A 248 23.06 10.74 2.13
CA LEU A 248 24.14 11.40 1.40
C LEU A 248 24.78 12.56 2.16
N LYS A 249 23.98 13.32 2.93
CA LYS A 249 24.45 14.51 3.62
C LYS A 249 25.06 14.22 4.99
N TYR A 250 24.50 13.31 5.75
CA TYR A 250 24.81 13.12 7.18
C TYR A 250 25.50 11.80 7.52
N GLU A 251 25.17 10.71 6.82
CA GLU A 251 25.60 9.34 7.16
C GLU A 251 25.98 8.51 5.92
N LYS A 252 26.72 9.12 4.98
CA LYS A 252 27.03 8.53 3.67
C LYS A 252 27.65 7.12 3.73
N ASP A 253 28.45 6.84 4.76
CA ASP A 253 29.16 5.56 4.93
C ASP A 253 28.32 4.50 5.70
N GLN A 254 27.06 4.80 6.02
CA GLN A 254 26.13 3.89 6.69
C GLN A 254 24.88 3.70 5.84
N LEU A 255 24.22 2.55 6.02
CA LEU A 255 22.95 2.29 5.39
C LEU A 255 21.86 3.17 6.02
N ALA A 256 20.81 3.47 5.24
CA ALA A 256 19.61 4.11 5.74
C ALA A 256 18.40 3.19 5.49
N TYR A 257 17.46 3.19 6.43
CA TYR A 257 16.37 2.22 6.47
C TYR A 257 15.03 2.94 6.47
N GLY A 258 14.22 2.68 5.46
CA GLY A 258 12.83 3.13 5.36
C GLY A 258 11.91 1.97 5.70
N ILE A 259 11.10 2.12 6.75
CA ILE A 259 10.23 1.05 7.23
C ILE A 259 8.79 1.39 6.87
N ASP A 260 8.12 0.48 6.18
CA ASP A 260 6.72 0.61 5.78
C ASP A 260 5.77 0.43 6.96
N GLU A 261 4.53 0.86 6.78
CA GLU A 261 3.45 0.64 7.74
C GLU A 261 3.25 -0.86 8.00
N ASP A 262 2.79 -1.17 9.20
CA ASP A 262 2.50 -2.55 9.65
C ASP A 262 3.67 -3.53 9.49
N THR A 263 4.91 -2.99 9.48
CA THR A 263 6.17 -3.72 9.29
C THR A 263 7.17 -3.32 10.36
N ALA A 264 7.96 -4.28 10.83
CA ALA A 264 8.96 -4.07 11.87
C ALA A 264 10.35 -4.55 11.45
N MET A 265 11.34 -3.75 11.81
CA MET A 265 12.75 -4.08 11.82
C MET A 265 13.16 -4.50 13.24
N ILE A 266 13.53 -5.76 13.42
CA ILE A 266 13.97 -6.32 14.69
C ILE A 266 15.49 -6.28 14.75
N VAL A 267 16.04 -5.50 15.67
CA VAL A 267 17.49 -5.30 15.79
C VAL A 267 18.04 -6.10 16.97
N HIS A 268 18.84 -7.09 16.68
CA HIS A 268 19.56 -7.91 17.65
C HIS A 268 20.97 -7.37 17.84
N ASN A 269 21.16 -6.47 18.82
CA ASN A 269 22.45 -5.77 19.00
C ASN A 269 23.62 -6.70 19.28
N LYS A 270 23.40 -7.76 20.03
CA LYS A 270 24.46 -8.70 20.40
C LYS A 270 24.92 -9.54 19.20
N GLU A 271 23.95 -10.01 18.43
CA GLU A 271 24.17 -10.80 17.20
C GLU A 271 24.53 -9.91 16.02
N LYS A 272 24.20 -8.61 16.09
CA LYS A 272 24.34 -7.61 15.03
C LYS A 272 23.56 -8.00 13.76
N THR A 273 22.37 -8.53 13.97
CA THR A 273 21.42 -8.84 12.90
C THR A 273 20.23 -7.92 12.95
N ILE A 274 19.62 -7.74 11.79
CA ILE A 274 18.36 -7.05 11.58
C ILE A 274 17.44 -8.03 10.88
N ASP A 275 16.33 -8.42 11.50
CA ASP A 275 15.33 -9.30 10.91
C ASP A 275 14.09 -8.50 10.55
N ILE A 276 13.41 -8.84 9.45
CA ILE A 276 12.20 -8.17 8.97
C ILE A 276 10.99 -9.05 9.24
N ILE A 277 9.97 -8.47 9.89
CA ILE A 277 8.68 -9.11 10.17
C ILE A 277 7.54 -8.15 9.87
N GLY A 278 6.33 -8.66 9.71
CA GLY A 278 5.14 -7.88 9.40
C GLY A 278 4.69 -8.03 7.95
N ARG A 279 3.94 -7.05 7.43
CA ARG A 279 3.15 -7.22 6.20
C ARG A 279 3.74 -6.61 4.95
N ASN A 280 4.60 -5.60 5.09
CA ASN A 280 5.19 -4.86 3.98
C ASN A 280 6.72 -4.98 3.98
N THR A 281 7.44 -3.96 3.53
CA THR A 281 8.87 -4.02 3.27
C THR A 281 9.69 -3.08 4.15
N VAL A 282 11.00 -3.32 4.16
CA VAL A 282 12.01 -2.37 4.62
C VAL A 282 12.90 -2.02 3.43
N THR A 283 12.88 -0.76 3.04
CA THR A 283 13.79 -0.21 2.03
C THR A 283 15.14 0.07 2.65
N VAL A 284 16.21 -0.43 2.03
CA VAL A 284 17.58 -0.12 2.42
C VAL A 284 18.21 0.76 1.34
N VAL A 285 18.70 1.92 1.73
CA VAL A 285 19.40 2.87 0.85
C VAL A 285 20.87 2.86 1.22
N ASP A 286 21.72 2.49 0.27
CA ASP A 286 23.18 2.65 0.35
C ASP A 286 23.62 3.83 -0.52
N SER A 287 24.15 4.87 0.10
CA SER A 287 24.67 6.06 -0.57
C SER A 287 26.20 6.11 -0.62
N SER A 288 26.90 5.05 -0.21
CA SER A 288 28.36 5.03 -0.07
C SER A 288 29.10 5.36 -1.38
N GLU A 289 28.65 4.81 -2.50
CA GLU A 289 29.18 5.07 -3.85
C GLU A 289 28.47 6.23 -4.57
N ALA A 290 27.36 6.73 -4.01
CA ALA A 290 26.60 7.78 -4.65
C ALA A 290 27.34 9.12 -4.67
N HIS A 291 27.08 9.91 -5.71
CA HIS A 291 27.67 11.24 -5.87
C HIS A 291 26.67 12.22 -6.50
N THR A 292 26.84 13.48 -6.16
CA THR A 292 26.04 14.58 -6.68
C THR A 292 26.85 15.42 -7.67
N ASN A 293 26.21 15.82 -8.76
CA ASN A 293 26.74 16.78 -9.72
C ASN A 293 25.67 17.85 -9.98
N GLY A 294 25.76 18.98 -9.28
CA GLY A 294 24.68 19.95 -9.27
C GLY A 294 23.41 19.39 -8.62
N LYS A 295 22.32 19.33 -9.37
CA LYS A 295 21.05 18.75 -8.94
C LYS A 295 20.95 17.24 -9.27
N GLU A 296 21.87 16.71 -10.06
CA GLU A 296 21.90 15.29 -10.43
C GLU A 296 22.46 14.44 -9.30
N ILE A 297 21.86 13.26 -9.05
CA ILE A 297 22.35 12.26 -8.09
C ILE A 297 22.54 10.95 -8.85
N LYS A 298 23.71 10.32 -8.70
CA LYS A 298 24.03 9.03 -9.35
C LYS A 298 24.59 8.03 -8.36
N GLY A 299 24.29 6.76 -8.61
CA GLY A 299 24.89 5.64 -7.88
C GLY A 299 24.30 5.42 -6.48
N LEU A 300 23.05 5.78 -6.24
CA LEU A 300 22.31 5.29 -5.09
C LEU A 300 21.99 3.82 -5.33
N ASP A 301 22.16 2.98 -4.32
CA ASP A 301 21.80 1.56 -4.33
C ASP A 301 20.59 1.33 -3.44
N ILE A 302 19.55 0.71 -4.00
CA ILE A 302 18.30 0.45 -3.32
C ILE A 302 18.08 -1.05 -3.21
N SER A 303 17.77 -1.51 -2.01
CA SER A 303 17.37 -2.89 -1.75
C SER A 303 16.05 -2.90 -0.95
N TYR A 304 15.22 -3.92 -1.16
CA TYR A 304 14.00 -4.17 -0.39
C TYR A 304 14.08 -5.52 0.28
N LEU A 305 13.79 -5.52 1.56
CA LEU A 305 13.66 -6.72 2.37
C LEU A 305 12.21 -6.85 2.81
N SER A 306 11.65 -8.05 2.71
CA SER A 306 10.31 -8.33 3.18
C SER A 306 10.35 -9.41 4.28
N ARG A 307 9.18 -9.80 4.77
CA ARG A 307 9.04 -10.73 5.89
C ARG A 307 9.96 -11.96 5.78
N GLY A 308 10.68 -12.24 6.86
CA GLY A 308 11.59 -13.38 6.98
C GLY A 308 13.01 -13.13 6.47
N ASP A 309 13.23 -12.02 5.76
CA ASP A 309 14.58 -11.65 5.35
C ASP A 309 15.37 -11.06 6.52
N SER A 310 16.70 -11.10 6.42
CA SER A 310 17.58 -10.53 7.43
C SER A 310 18.84 -9.88 6.85
N TYR A 311 19.46 -9.00 7.63
CA TYR A 311 20.72 -8.37 7.31
C TYR A 311 21.73 -8.54 8.44
N GLN A 312 22.93 -9.06 8.11
CA GLN A 312 24.06 -9.19 9.03
C GLN A 312 24.96 -7.95 8.91
N VAL A 313 24.98 -7.11 9.93
CA VAL A 313 25.65 -5.81 9.90
C VAL A 313 27.16 -5.91 9.73
N ASP A 314 27.85 -6.78 10.51
CA ASP A 314 29.32 -6.91 10.47
C ASP A 314 29.82 -7.50 9.15
N GLU A 315 29.01 -8.37 8.53
CA GLU A 315 29.37 -9.08 7.29
C GLU A 315 28.85 -8.33 6.05
N GLN A 316 28.01 -7.34 6.24
CA GLN A 316 27.30 -6.60 5.18
C GLN A 316 26.58 -7.57 4.23
N HIS A 317 25.88 -8.55 4.79
CA HIS A 317 25.28 -9.65 4.06
C HIS A 317 23.78 -9.73 4.28
N TYR A 318 23.04 -9.82 3.16
CA TYR A 318 21.60 -10.07 3.15
C TYR A 318 21.33 -11.57 3.11
N THR A 319 20.40 -12.03 3.92
CA THR A 319 19.88 -13.39 3.87
C THR A 319 18.40 -13.32 3.52
N ILE A 320 18.04 -13.90 2.39
CA ILE A 320 16.66 -13.95 1.91
C ILE A 320 15.99 -15.21 2.46
N HIS A 321 14.73 -15.11 2.84
CA HIS A 321 13.94 -16.22 3.38
C HIS A 321 13.91 -17.41 2.42
N GLU A 322 14.01 -18.63 2.94
CA GLU A 322 14.14 -19.87 2.16
C GLU A 322 12.93 -20.19 1.25
N ASP A 323 11.74 -19.64 1.57
CA ASP A 323 10.54 -19.79 0.75
C ASP A 323 10.54 -18.92 -0.51
N LYS A 324 11.49 -17.97 -0.62
CA LYS A 324 11.64 -17.13 -1.80
C LYS A 324 12.68 -17.72 -2.76
N VAL A 325 12.35 -17.73 -4.03
CA VAL A 325 13.24 -18.21 -5.11
C VAL A 325 13.75 -17.03 -5.94
N PRO A 326 14.99 -17.10 -6.49
CA PRO A 326 15.47 -16.06 -7.39
C PRO A 326 14.56 -15.89 -8.60
N THR A 327 14.23 -14.65 -8.98
CA THR A 327 13.50 -14.35 -10.21
C THR A 327 14.40 -14.49 -11.44
N LYS A 328 15.69 -14.16 -11.32
CA LYS A 328 16.63 -14.11 -12.45
C LYS A 328 16.77 -15.44 -13.19
N GLY A 329 16.36 -15.46 -14.46
CA GLY A 329 16.33 -16.64 -15.32
C GLY A 329 15.04 -17.46 -15.19
N TYR A 330 14.10 -16.99 -14.40
CA TYR A 330 12.75 -17.55 -14.17
C TYR A 330 11.70 -16.45 -14.06
N GLU A 331 12.02 -15.26 -14.60
CA GLU A 331 11.14 -14.10 -14.57
C GLU A 331 9.75 -14.47 -15.12
N TYR A 332 8.73 -14.06 -14.42
CA TYR A 332 7.34 -14.38 -14.81
C TYR A 332 6.83 -13.45 -15.91
N TYR A 333 7.27 -12.18 -15.90
CA TYR A 333 6.79 -11.16 -16.83
C TYR A 333 7.71 -10.98 -18.04
N ASP A 334 7.11 -10.62 -19.18
CA ASP A 334 7.78 -10.29 -20.43
C ASP A 334 6.96 -9.21 -21.16
N PHE A 335 6.96 -7.99 -20.60
CA PHE A 335 6.28 -6.84 -21.18
C PHE A 335 7.13 -5.58 -21.05
N GLU A 336 6.95 -4.60 -21.96
CA GLU A 336 7.59 -3.29 -21.84
C GLU A 336 6.75 -2.39 -20.91
N PRO A 337 7.18 -2.10 -19.67
CA PRO A 337 6.42 -1.29 -18.76
C PRO A 337 6.43 0.18 -19.16
N LEU A 338 5.31 0.85 -19.00
CA LEU A 338 5.24 2.29 -19.14
C LEU A 338 6.02 2.97 -18.01
N PRO A 339 6.58 4.18 -18.24
CA PRO A 339 7.11 4.99 -17.15
C PRO A 339 6.06 5.25 -16.09
N ALA A 340 6.47 5.23 -14.83
CA ALA A 340 5.57 5.59 -13.74
C ALA A 340 5.41 7.11 -13.68
N THR A 341 4.24 7.58 -14.10
CA THR A 341 3.98 9.02 -14.32
C THR A 341 2.74 9.57 -13.61
N GLY A 342 1.87 8.72 -13.06
CA GLY A 342 0.65 9.17 -12.39
C GLY A 342 -0.17 7.99 -11.84
N VAL A 343 -1.39 8.27 -11.39
CA VAL A 343 -2.29 7.27 -10.77
C VAL A 343 -2.72 6.12 -11.71
N LEU A 344 -2.48 6.24 -13.02
CA LEU A 344 -2.71 5.15 -13.97
C LEU A 344 -1.48 4.24 -14.16
N THR A 345 -0.45 4.39 -13.34
CA THR A 345 0.74 3.52 -13.34
C THR A 345 0.42 2.20 -12.68
N SER A 346 0.46 1.10 -13.44
CA SER A 346 0.36 -0.25 -12.88
C SER A 346 1.50 -0.49 -11.87
N TYR A 347 1.17 -1.11 -10.73
CA TYR A 347 2.11 -1.32 -9.64
C TYR A 347 2.68 0.01 -9.09
N GLY A 348 1.80 0.99 -8.87
CA GLY A 348 2.14 2.40 -8.60
C GLY A 348 2.94 2.67 -7.32
N THR A 349 3.14 1.70 -6.41
CA THR A 349 4.06 1.83 -5.28
C THR A 349 5.48 1.47 -5.70
N LEU A 350 6.48 2.10 -5.10
CA LEU A 350 7.89 1.85 -5.49
C LEU A 350 8.32 0.38 -5.34
N PRO A 351 7.99 -0.35 -4.25
CA PRO A 351 8.32 -1.78 -4.15
C PRO A 351 7.68 -2.62 -5.26
N ASN A 352 6.39 -2.41 -5.52
CA ASN A 352 5.68 -3.16 -6.54
C ASN A 352 6.21 -2.84 -7.95
N TYR A 353 6.42 -1.57 -8.26
CA TYR A 353 6.95 -1.15 -9.56
C TYR A 353 8.31 -1.77 -9.86
N LEU A 354 9.24 -1.79 -8.90
CA LEU A 354 10.54 -2.42 -9.09
C LEU A 354 10.46 -3.95 -9.11
N SER A 355 9.54 -4.54 -8.37
CA SER A 355 9.35 -5.99 -8.34
C SER A 355 8.78 -6.51 -9.66
N TYR A 356 7.61 -6.05 -10.04
CA TYR A 356 6.89 -6.56 -11.20
C TYR A 356 7.41 -6.03 -12.54
N SER A 357 7.78 -4.74 -12.59
CA SER A 357 8.20 -4.11 -13.84
C SER A 357 9.69 -4.21 -14.12
N LEU A 358 10.53 -4.57 -13.14
CA LEU A 358 11.98 -4.57 -13.33
C LEU A 358 12.63 -5.92 -12.99
N VAL A 359 12.58 -6.38 -11.72
CA VAL A 359 13.38 -7.57 -11.31
C VAL A 359 12.74 -8.92 -11.65
N ASP A 360 11.44 -8.95 -11.90
CA ASP A 360 10.71 -10.14 -12.36
C ASP A 360 10.20 -9.99 -13.82
N ASN A 361 10.91 -9.19 -14.63
CA ASN A 361 10.53 -8.88 -16.02
C ASN A 361 11.73 -9.05 -16.96
N THR A 362 11.60 -9.94 -17.97
CA THR A 362 12.66 -10.22 -18.95
C THR A 362 12.83 -9.11 -19.99
N ALA A 363 11.80 -8.32 -20.25
CA ALA A 363 11.79 -7.37 -21.37
C ALA A 363 12.73 -6.18 -21.14
N VAL A 364 12.98 -5.78 -19.87
CA VAL A 364 13.70 -4.54 -19.56
C VAL A 364 14.78 -4.72 -18.48
N HIS A 365 15.76 -3.82 -18.48
CA HIS A 365 16.76 -3.70 -17.42
C HIS A 365 16.75 -2.33 -16.74
N GLU A 366 15.87 -1.45 -17.17
CA GLU A 366 15.73 -0.10 -16.68
C GLU A 366 14.27 0.32 -16.74
N VAL A 367 13.79 0.99 -15.68
CA VAL A 367 12.46 1.61 -15.64
C VAL A 367 12.56 3.04 -15.12
N HIS A 368 11.56 3.86 -15.43
CA HIS A 368 11.57 5.28 -15.14
C HIS A 368 10.36 5.73 -14.34
N SER A 369 10.57 6.70 -13.45
CA SER A 369 9.50 7.46 -12.80
C SER A 369 9.82 8.95 -12.84
N TYR A 370 8.83 9.77 -12.49
CA TYR A 370 8.99 11.22 -12.42
C TYR A 370 8.52 11.73 -11.05
N LEU A 371 9.03 12.89 -10.67
CA LEU A 371 8.60 13.61 -9.47
C LEU A 371 8.78 15.10 -9.73
N TYR A 372 7.68 15.88 -9.74
CA TYR A 372 7.71 17.30 -10.08
C TYR A 372 6.60 18.06 -9.34
N ASP A 373 6.76 19.37 -9.22
CA ASP A 373 5.75 20.26 -8.65
C ASP A 373 4.76 20.78 -9.71
N SER A 374 3.81 21.61 -9.26
CA SER A 374 2.77 22.20 -10.11
C SER A 374 3.30 23.08 -11.25
N ASP A 375 4.54 23.59 -11.13
CA ASP A 375 5.23 24.34 -12.19
C ASP A 375 5.94 23.41 -13.20
N GLY A 376 5.97 22.09 -12.94
CA GLY A 376 6.67 21.08 -13.74
C GLY A 376 8.17 20.97 -13.45
N ASP A 377 8.72 21.72 -12.47
CA ASP A 377 10.14 21.60 -12.07
C ASP A 377 10.36 20.37 -11.19
N GLY A 378 11.19 19.47 -11.65
CA GLY A 378 11.33 18.20 -10.95
C GLY A 378 12.47 17.32 -11.45
N TYR A 379 12.25 16.02 -11.33
CA TYR A 379 13.25 15.00 -11.61
C TYR A 379 12.66 13.82 -12.37
N LYS A 380 13.49 13.28 -13.29
CA LYS A 380 13.34 11.92 -13.80
C LYS A 380 14.15 11.00 -12.89
N ILE A 381 13.53 9.94 -12.40
CA ILE A 381 14.16 8.92 -11.59
C ILE A 381 14.32 7.66 -12.45
N ILE A 382 15.55 7.12 -12.49
CA ILE A 382 15.95 6.00 -13.29
C ILE A 382 16.33 4.86 -12.35
N PHE A 383 15.65 3.74 -12.45
CA PHE A 383 15.98 2.51 -11.72
C PHE A 383 16.56 1.50 -12.71
N GLN A 384 17.74 0.97 -12.41
CA GLN A 384 18.49 0.13 -13.33
C GLN A 384 19.05 -1.10 -12.65
N GLN A 385 18.85 -2.25 -13.27
CA GLN A 385 19.53 -3.48 -12.89
C GLN A 385 20.98 -3.52 -13.42
N ASP A 386 21.88 -4.08 -12.62
CA ASP A 386 23.22 -4.42 -13.05
C ASP A 386 23.55 -5.91 -12.74
N LYS A 387 24.84 -6.26 -12.80
CA LYS A 387 25.29 -7.63 -12.53
C LYS A 387 25.13 -8.07 -11.07
N HIS A 388 24.95 -7.12 -10.14
CA HIS A 388 24.79 -7.35 -8.71
C HIS A 388 23.32 -7.38 -8.30
N SER A 389 22.44 -6.84 -9.15
CA SER A 389 21.02 -6.82 -8.89
C SER A 389 20.43 -8.21 -8.84
N GLN A 390 19.60 -8.46 -7.83
CA GLN A 390 18.92 -9.73 -7.61
C GLN A 390 17.47 -9.47 -7.22
N GLY A 391 16.56 -10.25 -7.79
CA GLY A 391 15.16 -10.32 -7.39
C GLY A 391 14.85 -11.69 -6.81
N PHE A 392 13.92 -11.72 -5.85
CA PHE A 392 13.43 -12.94 -5.21
C PHE A 392 11.92 -12.84 -5.06
N TRP A 393 11.23 -13.94 -5.30
CA TRP A 393 9.79 -14.05 -5.22
C TRP A 393 9.38 -15.29 -4.44
N GLY A 394 8.32 -15.17 -3.67
CA GLY A 394 7.65 -16.24 -2.94
C GLY A 394 6.25 -15.82 -2.54
N TYR A 395 5.61 -16.63 -1.72
CA TYR A 395 4.32 -16.30 -1.15
C TYR A 395 4.43 -15.98 0.34
N GLN A 396 3.56 -15.08 0.79
CA GLN A 396 3.37 -14.83 2.22
C GLN A 396 1.87 -14.64 2.47
N ASP A 397 1.41 -15.01 3.67
CA ASP A 397 0.00 -14.90 4.04
C ASP A 397 -0.92 -15.52 2.95
N GLY A 398 -0.85 -16.86 2.82
CA GLY A 398 -1.55 -17.60 1.77
C GLY A 398 -0.80 -17.54 0.45
N GLN A 399 -1.45 -17.01 -0.59
CA GLN A 399 -0.89 -16.85 -1.92
C GLN A 399 -0.65 -15.39 -2.32
N LYS A 400 -0.47 -14.53 -1.34
CA LYS A 400 -0.08 -13.15 -1.57
C LYS A 400 1.40 -13.08 -1.96
N ASP A 401 1.70 -12.41 -3.06
CA ASP A 401 3.06 -12.25 -3.53
C ASP A 401 3.95 -11.55 -2.50
N SER A 402 5.15 -12.07 -2.32
CA SER A 402 6.19 -11.49 -1.48
C SER A 402 7.49 -11.36 -2.25
N TYR A 403 7.90 -10.16 -2.51
CA TYR A 403 9.13 -9.85 -3.21
C TYR A 403 10.22 -9.34 -2.27
N SER A 404 11.46 -9.65 -2.62
CA SER A 404 12.66 -8.98 -2.11
C SER A 404 13.56 -8.66 -3.29
N LEU A 405 14.25 -7.55 -3.23
CA LEU A 405 15.23 -7.20 -4.26
C LEU A 405 16.48 -6.61 -3.63
N LEU A 406 17.61 -6.85 -4.25
CA LEU A 406 18.90 -6.37 -3.80
C LEU A 406 19.61 -5.64 -4.93
N HIS A 407 20.23 -4.50 -4.58
CA HIS A 407 21.17 -3.77 -5.43
C HIS A 407 20.59 -3.27 -6.77
N VAL A 408 19.48 -2.56 -6.72
CA VAL A 408 18.96 -1.78 -7.85
C VAL A 408 19.54 -0.38 -7.79
N ASN A 409 20.20 0.05 -8.87
CA ASN A 409 20.75 1.40 -8.97
C ASN A 409 19.64 2.42 -9.17
N MET A 410 19.65 3.51 -8.40
CA MET A 410 18.76 4.66 -8.58
C MET A 410 19.58 5.90 -8.95
N ASN A 411 19.22 6.53 -10.06
CA ASN A 411 19.77 7.78 -10.53
C ASN A 411 18.65 8.83 -10.64
N VAL A 412 18.98 10.09 -10.37
CA VAL A 412 18.03 11.19 -10.31
C VAL A 412 18.54 12.33 -11.21
N GLU A 413 17.78 12.68 -12.24
CA GLU A 413 18.14 13.67 -13.24
C GLU A 413 17.14 14.84 -13.24
N PRO A 414 17.60 16.12 -13.15
CA PRO A 414 16.70 17.26 -13.12
C PRO A 414 16.02 17.48 -14.48
N VAL A 415 14.71 17.69 -14.46
CA VAL A 415 13.88 17.93 -15.66
C VAL A 415 12.89 19.07 -15.40
N GLU A 416 12.35 19.63 -16.47
CA GLU A 416 11.17 20.48 -16.47
C GLU A 416 10.14 19.87 -17.44
N LEU A 417 8.91 19.67 -16.96
CA LEU A 417 7.83 19.14 -17.74
C LEU A 417 6.84 20.26 -18.07
N SER A 418 6.23 20.19 -19.27
CA SER A 418 5.11 21.04 -19.61
C SER A 418 4.03 20.23 -20.30
N PHE A 419 2.78 20.53 -19.97
CA PHE A 419 1.58 19.83 -20.44
C PHE A 419 0.70 20.79 -21.23
N LYS A 420 0.19 20.31 -22.37
CA LYS A 420 -0.66 21.11 -23.25
C LYS A 420 -1.81 20.28 -23.78
N ALA A 421 -3.04 20.69 -23.48
CA ALA A 421 -4.26 20.06 -23.97
C ALA A 421 -4.28 19.92 -25.50
N ASN A 422 -4.64 18.71 -25.98
CA ASN A 422 -4.77 18.43 -27.43
C ASN A 422 -5.70 17.23 -27.67
N ASP A 423 -6.96 17.50 -27.91
CA ASP A 423 -8.03 16.50 -28.08
C ASP A 423 -7.85 15.61 -29.34
N ASN A 424 -6.91 15.97 -30.23
CA ASN A 424 -6.65 15.19 -31.45
C ASN A 424 -5.49 14.20 -31.36
N LEU A 425 -4.91 14.00 -30.16
CA LEU A 425 -3.72 13.16 -29.98
C LEU A 425 -3.96 11.68 -30.31
N PHE A 426 -5.12 11.15 -29.96
CA PHE A 426 -5.45 9.74 -30.05
C PHE A 426 -6.48 9.43 -31.14
N SER A 427 -6.27 9.99 -32.34
CA SER A 427 -7.17 9.89 -33.49
C SER A 427 -7.35 8.45 -34.04
N ASN A 428 -6.56 7.48 -33.60
CA ASN A 428 -6.62 6.09 -34.06
C ASN A 428 -7.36 5.17 -33.06
N TYR A 429 -8.12 5.73 -32.14
CA TYR A 429 -8.87 5.00 -31.15
C TYR A 429 -9.81 3.95 -31.77
N GLN A 430 -9.72 2.71 -31.30
CA GLN A 430 -10.53 1.59 -31.76
C GLN A 430 -11.76 1.43 -30.86
N LYS A 431 -12.96 1.70 -31.40
CA LYS A 431 -14.21 1.44 -30.66
C LYS A 431 -14.40 -0.07 -30.45
N SER A 432 -15.03 -0.45 -29.36
CA SER A 432 -15.34 -1.86 -29.09
C SER A 432 -16.33 -2.40 -30.13
N SER A 433 -16.07 -3.61 -30.60
CA SER A 433 -16.98 -4.41 -31.43
C SER A 433 -17.75 -5.47 -30.64
N PHE A 434 -17.42 -5.61 -29.34
CA PHE A 434 -18.04 -6.57 -28.43
C PHE A 434 -19.55 -6.35 -28.34
N GLN A 435 -20.30 -7.45 -28.24
CA GLN A 435 -21.75 -7.40 -28.08
C GLN A 435 -22.09 -7.91 -26.68
N VAL A 436 -22.73 -7.07 -25.88
CA VAL A 436 -23.19 -7.43 -24.55
C VAL A 436 -24.10 -8.66 -24.62
N PRO A 437 -23.83 -9.71 -23.85
CA PRO A 437 -24.69 -10.89 -23.79
C PRO A 437 -26.05 -10.54 -23.19
N ASP A 438 -27.10 -11.09 -23.74
CA ASP A 438 -28.45 -11.02 -23.12
C ASP A 438 -28.60 -12.17 -22.13
N TYR A 439 -28.25 -11.94 -20.88
CA TYR A 439 -28.61 -12.80 -19.77
C TYR A 439 -29.95 -12.37 -19.22
N SER A 440 -30.97 -13.22 -19.36
CA SER A 440 -32.25 -13.01 -18.66
C SER A 440 -32.04 -13.26 -17.16
N PHE A 441 -31.64 -12.23 -16.42
CA PHE A 441 -31.50 -12.30 -14.97
C PHE A 441 -32.88 -12.51 -14.31
N ASN A 442 -32.93 -13.44 -13.36
CA ASN A 442 -34.14 -13.68 -12.58
C ASN A 442 -34.16 -12.76 -11.36
N SER A 443 -35.04 -11.78 -11.34
CA SER A 443 -35.20 -10.84 -10.23
C SER A 443 -35.66 -11.47 -8.90
N GLU A 444 -35.99 -12.79 -8.87
CA GLU A 444 -36.32 -13.55 -7.66
C GLU A 444 -35.08 -14.33 -7.12
N THR A 445 -33.87 -14.12 -7.68
CA THR A 445 -32.64 -14.72 -7.20
C THR A 445 -32.38 -14.33 -5.73
N LYS A 446 -31.97 -15.30 -4.90
CA LYS A 446 -31.78 -15.14 -3.46
C LYS A 446 -30.32 -15.29 -3.04
N GLY A 447 -29.47 -15.82 -3.91
CA GLY A 447 -28.04 -16.07 -3.62
C GLY A 447 -27.26 -14.79 -3.39
N SER A 448 -26.09 -14.92 -2.82
CA SER A 448 -25.16 -13.81 -2.60
C SER A 448 -23.89 -14.00 -3.42
N LEU A 449 -23.17 -12.92 -3.66
CA LEU A 449 -21.85 -12.95 -4.32
C LEU A 449 -20.76 -12.44 -3.36
N VAL A 450 -19.60 -13.10 -3.36
CA VAL A 450 -18.39 -12.63 -2.65
C VAL A 450 -17.29 -12.47 -3.68
N MET A 451 -17.08 -11.26 -4.16
CA MET A 451 -16.17 -10.92 -5.26
C MET A 451 -14.89 -10.32 -4.69
N ALA A 452 -13.82 -11.10 -4.58
CA ALA A 452 -12.53 -10.64 -4.06
C ALA A 452 -11.62 -10.16 -5.19
N GLY A 453 -11.04 -8.97 -5.04
CA GLY A 453 -10.24 -8.30 -6.07
C GLY A 453 -8.95 -8.99 -6.44
N GLY A 454 -8.44 -9.88 -5.63
CA GLY A 454 -7.20 -10.64 -5.86
C GLY A 454 -6.31 -10.67 -4.64
N ALA A 455 -5.22 -11.44 -4.69
CA ALA A 455 -4.23 -11.54 -3.63
C ALA A 455 -4.82 -11.66 -2.21
N LEU A 456 -5.89 -12.46 -2.07
CA LEU A 456 -6.58 -12.67 -0.80
C LEU A 456 -5.66 -13.37 0.18
N GLY A 457 -5.35 -12.70 1.30
CA GLY A 457 -4.50 -13.23 2.35
C GLY A 457 -5.22 -14.25 3.22
N SER A 458 -4.56 -15.35 3.59
CA SER A 458 -5.10 -16.36 4.50
C SER A 458 -5.51 -15.79 5.87
N SER A 459 -4.90 -14.67 6.29
CA SER A 459 -5.24 -13.98 7.54
C SER A 459 -6.38 -12.97 7.42
N ASN A 460 -7.04 -12.86 6.27
CA ASN A 460 -8.18 -11.95 6.06
C ASN A 460 -9.50 -12.57 6.52
N ALA A 461 -9.70 -12.62 7.84
CA ALA A 461 -10.86 -13.25 8.45
C ALA A 461 -12.20 -12.69 7.93
N GLU A 462 -12.27 -11.37 7.67
CA GLU A 462 -13.51 -10.70 7.27
C GLU A 462 -14.11 -11.27 5.98
N VAL A 463 -13.27 -11.59 5.00
CA VAL A 463 -13.72 -12.12 3.71
C VAL A 463 -14.08 -13.61 3.83
N TYR A 464 -13.24 -14.41 4.51
CA TYR A 464 -13.53 -15.84 4.69
C TYR A 464 -14.77 -16.07 5.54
N GLU A 465 -14.89 -15.35 6.66
CA GLU A 465 -16.06 -15.45 7.55
C GLU A 465 -17.34 -15.01 6.84
N ALA A 466 -17.29 -13.93 6.03
CA ALA A 466 -18.46 -13.50 5.24
C ALA A 466 -18.89 -14.55 4.21
N PHE A 467 -17.95 -15.22 3.53
CA PHE A 467 -18.29 -16.31 2.60
C PHE A 467 -18.89 -17.51 3.34
N ILE A 468 -18.31 -17.91 4.48
CA ILE A 468 -18.78 -19.03 5.30
C ILE A 468 -20.15 -18.70 5.93
N GLU A 469 -20.37 -17.48 6.43
CA GLU A 469 -21.65 -17.06 6.98
C GLU A 469 -22.80 -17.19 5.96
N LYS A 470 -22.53 -16.81 4.70
CA LYS A 470 -23.50 -16.90 3.61
C LYS A 470 -23.78 -18.34 3.19
N ALA A 471 -22.76 -19.21 3.16
CA ALA A 471 -22.92 -20.63 2.81
C ALA A 471 -23.40 -21.49 3.98
N GLY A 472 -23.15 -21.08 5.24
CA GLY A 472 -23.39 -21.83 6.47
C GLY A 472 -22.16 -22.67 6.90
N GLU A 473 -21.83 -22.63 8.21
CA GLU A 473 -20.66 -23.36 8.77
C GLU A 473 -20.67 -24.87 8.50
N ASP A 474 -21.85 -25.50 8.47
CA ASP A 474 -22.06 -26.92 8.18
C ASP A 474 -22.42 -27.18 6.68
N GLY A 475 -22.29 -26.15 5.83
CA GLY A 475 -22.61 -26.22 4.39
C GLY A 475 -21.65 -27.07 3.60
N ASP A 476 -22.04 -27.47 2.38
CA ASP A 476 -21.19 -28.14 1.42
C ASP A 476 -20.59 -27.13 0.43
N TYR A 477 -19.26 -27.22 0.24
CA TYR A 477 -18.48 -26.25 -0.53
C TYR A 477 -17.82 -26.87 -1.76
N ALA A 478 -17.77 -26.10 -2.84
CA ALA A 478 -17.06 -26.50 -4.04
C ALA A 478 -16.04 -25.43 -4.46
N ILE A 479 -14.90 -25.89 -4.95
CA ILE A 479 -13.85 -25.01 -5.50
C ILE A 479 -13.66 -25.35 -6.98
N ILE A 480 -13.72 -24.33 -7.86
CA ILE A 480 -13.51 -24.47 -9.30
C ILE A 480 -12.10 -23.98 -9.62
N PRO A 481 -11.18 -24.89 -10.06
CA PRO A 481 -9.78 -24.60 -10.27
C PRO A 481 -9.44 -23.99 -11.63
N ALA A 482 -10.38 -23.86 -12.53
CA ALA A 482 -10.22 -23.67 -13.99
C ALA A 482 -9.30 -22.52 -14.41
N ALA A 483 -9.21 -21.44 -13.63
CA ALA A 483 -8.34 -20.29 -13.96
C ALA A 483 -6.86 -20.52 -13.66
N SER A 484 -6.54 -21.40 -12.71
CA SER A 484 -5.18 -21.52 -12.17
C SER A 484 -4.33 -22.49 -12.98
N SER A 485 -3.04 -22.21 -13.16
CA SER A 485 -2.11 -23.12 -13.83
C SER A 485 -1.74 -24.37 -13.02
N SER A 486 -2.23 -24.51 -11.79
CA SER A 486 -1.99 -25.65 -10.90
C SER A 486 -3.06 -25.75 -9.82
N LEU A 487 -3.17 -26.88 -9.14
CA LEU A 487 -4.12 -27.05 -7.99
C LEU A 487 -3.64 -26.40 -6.68
N LYS A 488 -2.53 -25.63 -6.68
CA LYS A 488 -2.02 -25.01 -5.45
C LYS A 488 -3.00 -24.00 -4.86
N SER A 489 -3.58 -23.11 -5.69
CA SER A 489 -4.53 -22.10 -5.23
C SER A 489 -5.80 -22.71 -4.65
N SER A 490 -6.32 -23.77 -5.28
CA SER A 490 -7.51 -24.48 -4.78
C SER A 490 -7.24 -25.18 -3.46
N ARG A 491 -6.08 -25.81 -3.30
CA ARG A 491 -5.68 -26.46 -2.05
C ARG A 491 -5.45 -25.44 -0.92
N ALA A 492 -4.79 -24.32 -1.22
CA ALA A 492 -4.60 -23.26 -0.25
C ALA A 492 -5.94 -22.69 0.22
N PHE A 493 -6.88 -22.44 -0.69
CA PHE A 493 -8.22 -21.99 -0.31
C PHE A 493 -8.98 -23.04 0.51
N THR A 494 -8.82 -24.34 0.22
CA THR A 494 -9.33 -25.43 1.08
C THR A 494 -8.73 -25.35 2.50
N GLU A 495 -7.40 -25.22 2.60
CA GLU A 495 -6.70 -25.09 3.89
C GLU A 495 -7.16 -23.86 4.67
N ASP A 496 -7.41 -22.75 3.99
CA ASP A 496 -7.95 -21.53 4.59
C ASP A 496 -9.36 -21.74 5.13
N LEU A 497 -10.31 -22.29 4.35
CA LEU A 497 -11.66 -22.62 4.83
C LEU A 497 -11.62 -23.54 6.05
N VAL A 498 -10.78 -24.56 6.05
CA VAL A 498 -10.60 -25.46 7.20
C VAL A 498 -10.07 -24.69 8.42
N SER A 499 -9.16 -23.76 8.24
CA SER A 499 -8.62 -22.91 9.32
C SER A 499 -9.68 -22.01 9.94
N TYR A 500 -10.69 -21.61 9.17
CA TYR A 500 -11.87 -20.85 9.60
C TYR A 500 -13.04 -21.72 10.06
N GLY A 501 -12.86 -23.03 10.16
CA GLY A 501 -13.78 -23.95 10.85
C GLY A 501 -14.65 -24.82 9.96
N VAL A 502 -14.54 -24.74 8.64
CA VAL A 502 -15.27 -25.62 7.71
C VAL A 502 -14.67 -27.03 7.78
N PRO A 503 -15.47 -28.10 7.94
CA PRO A 503 -14.97 -29.49 7.90
C PRO A 503 -14.36 -29.81 6.52
N GLU A 504 -13.17 -30.42 6.49
CA GLU A 504 -12.48 -30.77 5.23
C GLU A 504 -13.32 -31.68 4.34
N GLU A 505 -14.13 -32.58 4.95
CA GLU A 505 -15.04 -33.47 4.25
C GLU A 505 -16.20 -32.77 3.52
N ASN A 506 -16.47 -31.49 3.85
CA ASN A 506 -17.50 -30.70 3.19
C ASN A 506 -16.95 -29.87 2.01
N ILE A 507 -15.66 -30.02 1.66
CA ILE A 507 -15.03 -29.20 0.63
C ILE A 507 -14.58 -30.08 -0.54
N ASP A 508 -15.10 -29.84 -1.71
CA ASP A 508 -14.73 -30.54 -2.95
C ASP A 508 -13.99 -29.61 -3.94
N ILE A 509 -12.92 -30.08 -4.56
CA ILE A 509 -12.36 -29.45 -5.76
C ILE A 509 -13.02 -30.10 -6.99
N LEU A 510 -13.75 -29.31 -7.76
CA LEU A 510 -14.48 -29.83 -8.92
C LEU A 510 -13.56 -30.08 -10.11
N PRO A 511 -13.73 -31.21 -10.83
CA PRO A 511 -12.92 -31.53 -12.00
C PRO A 511 -13.39 -30.73 -13.24
N ILE A 512 -13.15 -29.42 -13.23
CA ILE A 512 -13.50 -28.49 -14.30
C ILE A 512 -12.23 -27.72 -14.70
N SER A 513 -11.76 -27.93 -15.92
CA SER A 513 -10.60 -27.25 -16.51
C SER A 513 -10.60 -27.44 -18.03
N ASN A 514 -10.00 -26.49 -18.76
CA ASN A 514 -9.72 -26.61 -20.20
C ASN A 514 -8.23 -26.85 -20.50
N HIS A 515 -7.40 -26.98 -19.47
CA HIS A 515 -5.94 -27.17 -19.60
C HIS A 515 -5.40 -28.14 -18.54
N ASP A 516 -4.18 -28.61 -18.77
CA ASP A 516 -3.42 -29.50 -17.89
C ASP A 516 -2.73 -28.71 -16.76
N PHE A 517 -2.84 -29.18 -15.52
CA PHE A 517 -2.26 -28.49 -14.35
C PHE A 517 -0.80 -28.90 -14.12
N LYS A 518 0.04 -27.94 -13.82
CA LYS A 518 1.43 -28.20 -13.46
C LYS A 518 1.53 -28.95 -12.13
N GLY A 519 2.28 -30.06 -12.14
CA GLY A 519 2.62 -30.81 -10.93
C GLY A 519 1.61 -31.87 -10.51
N THR A 520 0.68 -32.24 -11.37
CA THR A 520 -0.21 -33.41 -11.26
C THR A 520 0.30 -34.56 -12.13
N GLU A 521 -0.25 -35.77 -11.95
CA GLU A 521 0.03 -36.95 -12.77
C GLU A 521 -1.03 -37.18 -13.84
N GLU A 522 -2.16 -36.49 -13.74
CA GLU A 522 -3.30 -36.55 -14.64
C GLU A 522 -3.18 -35.47 -15.73
N ASP A 523 -3.86 -35.64 -16.83
CA ASP A 523 -4.06 -34.61 -17.86
C ASP A 523 -5.47 -34.00 -17.65
N GLU A 524 -5.52 -32.93 -16.90
CA GLU A 524 -6.78 -32.27 -16.55
C GLU A 524 -7.41 -31.50 -17.71
N SER A 525 -6.74 -31.37 -18.85
CA SER A 525 -7.40 -30.85 -20.05
C SER A 525 -8.61 -31.71 -20.50
N SER A 526 -8.63 -32.99 -20.10
CA SER A 526 -9.79 -33.88 -20.30
C SER A 526 -11.02 -33.48 -19.46
N TRP A 527 -10.84 -32.68 -18.42
CA TRP A 527 -11.94 -32.19 -17.57
C TRP A 527 -12.88 -31.22 -18.29
N LEU A 528 -12.49 -30.73 -19.45
CA LEU A 528 -13.32 -29.87 -20.29
C LEU A 528 -14.66 -30.54 -20.69
N ASP A 529 -14.65 -31.87 -20.88
CA ASP A 529 -15.84 -32.63 -21.20
C ASP A 529 -16.84 -32.74 -20.03
N HIS A 530 -16.35 -32.57 -18.79
CA HIS A 530 -17.17 -32.70 -17.60
C HIS A 530 -18.19 -31.56 -17.44
N LYS A 531 -17.99 -30.40 -18.09
CA LYS A 531 -18.96 -29.30 -18.04
C LYS A 531 -20.39 -29.68 -18.48
N ASN A 532 -20.52 -30.75 -19.28
CA ASN A 532 -21.80 -31.28 -19.73
C ASN A 532 -22.14 -32.67 -19.17
N ASP A 533 -21.38 -33.13 -18.16
CA ASP A 533 -21.65 -34.39 -17.46
C ASP A 533 -22.88 -34.28 -16.56
N ASP A 534 -23.81 -35.24 -16.68
CA ASP A 534 -25.08 -35.24 -15.89
C ASP A 534 -24.83 -35.49 -14.40
N GLU A 535 -23.83 -36.32 -14.05
CA GLU A 535 -23.57 -36.68 -12.65
C GLU A 535 -22.90 -35.51 -11.92
N LEU A 536 -21.98 -34.79 -12.61
CA LEU A 536 -21.37 -33.61 -12.06
C LEU A 536 -22.37 -32.46 -11.93
N ALA A 537 -23.22 -32.24 -12.93
CA ALA A 537 -24.29 -31.23 -12.87
C ALA A 537 -25.26 -31.48 -11.72
N GLU A 538 -25.70 -32.73 -11.49
CA GLU A 538 -26.50 -33.10 -10.35
C GLU A 538 -25.78 -32.94 -9.00
N LYS A 539 -24.47 -33.25 -8.94
CA LYS A 539 -23.65 -33.03 -7.74
C LYS A 539 -23.59 -31.52 -7.37
N VAL A 540 -23.47 -30.65 -8.36
CA VAL A 540 -23.41 -29.19 -8.15
C VAL A 540 -24.65 -28.65 -7.49
N LEU A 541 -25.82 -29.24 -7.72
CA LEU A 541 -27.07 -28.83 -7.06
C LEU A 541 -27.11 -29.02 -5.52
N GLY A 542 -26.10 -29.70 -4.96
CA GLY A 542 -26.00 -29.95 -3.52
C GLY A 542 -25.08 -28.99 -2.76
N TYR A 543 -24.41 -28.03 -3.43
CA TYR A 543 -23.49 -27.12 -2.75
C TYR A 543 -24.20 -25.84 -2.27
N ASP A 544 -23.81 -25.37 -1.08
CA ASP A 544 -24.25 -24.13 -0.47
C ASP A 544 -23.29 -22.96 -0.81
N GLY A 545 -22.01 -23.28 -1.05
CA GLY A 545 -20.99 -22.30 -1.43
C GLY A 545 -20.09 -22.78 -2.58
N VAL A 546 -19.85 -21.92 -3.58
CA VAL A 546 -18.93 -22.23 -4.68
C VAL A 546 -17.90 -21.11 -4.84
N TRP A 547 -16.60 -21.49 -4.89
CA TRP A 547 -15.52 -20.52 -5.05
C TRP A 547 -14.73 -20.76 -6.35
N PHE A 548 -14.53 -19.67 -7.10
CA PHE A 548 -13.70 -19.64 -8.30
C PHE A 548 -12.31 -19.08 -7.96
N VAL A 549 -11.26 -19.86 -8.15
CA VAL A 549 -9.89 -19.40 -7.89
C VAL A 549 -9.40 -18.43 -8.97
N GLY A 550 -8.35 -17.67 -8.65
CA GLY A 550 -7.70 -16.73 -9.57
C GLY A 550 -6.81 -17.38 -10.60
N GLY A 551 -6.45 -16.61 -11.63
CA GLY A 551 -5.60 -16.98 -12.76
C GLY A 551 -6.07 -16.33 -14.06
N ASP A 552 -6.29 -17.11 -15.13
CA ASP A 552 -6.86 -16.59 -16.37
C ASP A 552 -8.39 -16.76 -16.38
N GLN A 553 -9.11 -15.64 -16.40
CA GLN A 553 -10.56 -15.63 -16.41
C GLN A 553 -11.16 -16.25 -17.68
N THR A 554 -10.44 -16.21 -18.79
CA THR A 554 -10.89 -16.84 -20.04
C THR A 554 -10.92 -18.36 -19.95
N ASP A 555 -10.07 -18.95 -19.10
CA ASP A 555 -10.07 -20.39 -18.83
C ASP A 555 -11.34 -20.82 -18.06
N ILE A 556 -11.86 -19.97 -17.15
CA ILE A 556 -13.14 -20.24 -16.45
C ILE A 556 -14.29 -20.23 -17.46
N THR A 557 -14.40 -19.17 -18.27
CA THR A 557 -15.49 -19.02 -19.24
C THR A 557 -15.46 -20.14 -20.29
N ASN A 558 -14.27 -20.47 -20.82
CA ASN A 558 -14.07 -21.58 -21.74
C ASN A 558 -14.41 -22.96 -21.12
N SER A 559 -14.18 -23.13 -19.82
CA SER A 559 -14.49 -24.38 -19.10
C SER A 559 -15.97 -24.53 -18.74
N LEU A 560 -16.78 -23.46 -18.77
CA LEU A 560 -18.18 -23.48 -18.36
C LEU A 560 -19.17 -23.09 -19.46
N LEU A 561 -18.75 -22.33 -20.46
CA LEU A 561 -19.60 -22.05 -21.63
C LEU A 561 -19.39 -23.09 -22.75
N ASN A 562 -20.46 -23.37 -23.47
CA ASN A 562 -20.36 -24.14 -24.70
C ASN A 562 -19.76 -23.29 -25.84
N PRO A 563 -19.24 -23.93 -26.93
CA PRO A 563 -18.63 -23.20 -28.04
C PRO A 563 -19.57 -22.21 -28.76
N ASP A 564 -20.88 -22.36 -28.61
CA ASP A 564 -21.88 -21.44 -29.14
C ASP A 564 -22.27 -20.31 -28.19
N GLY A 565 -21.60 -20.24 -27.04
CA GLY A 565 -21.83 -19.26 -25.98
C GLY A 565 -23.01 -19.58 -25.05
N SER A 566 -23.66 -20.72 -25.22
CA SER A 566 -24.72 -21.18 -24.28
C SER A 566 -24.14 -21.71 -22.97
N LYS A 567 -24.93 -21.73 -21.90
CA LYS A 567 -24.57 -22.33 -20.62
C LYS A 567 -24.38 -23.84 -20.79
N SER A 568 -23.30 -24.41 -20.20
CA SER A 568 -23.17 -25.85 -20.02
C SER A 568 -24.11 -26.36 -18.94
N LYS A 569 -24.27 -27.68 -18.79
CA LYS A 569 -25.12 -28.25 -17.73
C LYS A 569 -24.61 -27.89 -16.33
N VAL A 570 -23.32 -27.92 -16.11
CA VAL A 570 -22.73 -27.50 -14.82
C VAL A 570 -23.01 -26.02 -14.56
N LEU A 571 -22.87 -25.14 -15.55
CA LEU A 571 -23.20 -23.73 -15.39
C LEU A 571 -24.71 -23.50 -15.17
N GLU A 572 -25.59 -24.29 -15.79
CA GLU A 572 -27.03 -24.25 -15.49
C GLU A 572 -27.32 -24.64 -14.04
N SER A 573 -26.61 -25.65 -13.50
CA SER A 573 -26.73 -26.04 -12.08
C SER A 573 -26.19 -24.96 -11.15
N LEU A 574 -25.07 -24.32 -11.47
CA LEU A 574 -24.55 -23.17 -10.69
C LEU A 574 -25.55 -22.02 -10.64
N TRP A 575 -26.18 -21.69 -11.75
CA TRP A 575 -27.27 -20.71 -11.79
C TRP A 575 -28.47 -21.14 -10.93
N THR A 576 -28.83 -22.40 -10.97
CA THR A 576 -29.94 -22.93 -10.18
C THR A 576 -29.71 -22.77 -8.68
N ILE A 577 -28.56 -23.18 -8.18
CA ILE A 577 -28.26 -23.03 -6.74
C ILE A 577 -28.15 -21.55 -6.33
N TYR A 578 -27.57 -20.69 -7.19
CA TYR A 578 -27.50 -19.26 -6.96
C TYR A 578 -28.90 -18.62 -6.89
N GLU A 579 -29.81 -18.98 -7.81
CA GLU A 579 -31.20 -18.52 -7.76
C GLU A 579 -31.94 -19.03 -6.48
N GLU A 580 -31.58 -20.19 -5.97
CA GLU A 580 -32.18 -20.79 -4.78
C GLU A 580 -31.62 -20.28 -3.45
N GLY A 581 -30.43 -19.62 -3.45
CA GLY A 581 -29.88 -18.99 -2.25
C GLY A 581 -28.44 -19.35 -1.91
N ALA A 582 -27.74 -20.16 -2.74
CA ALA A 582 -26.32 -20.44 -2.53
C ALA A 582 -25.45 -19.20 -2.72
N VAL A 583 -24.26 -19.18 -2.08
CA VAL A 583 -23.27 -18.14 -2.29
C VAL A 583 -22.27 -18.56 -3.37
N LEU A 584 -22.04 -17.66 -4.35
CA LEU A 584 -20.94 -17.81 -5.29
C LEU A 584 -19.86 -16.80 -4.95
N GLY A 585 -18.63 -17.24 -4.90
CA GLY A 585 -17.51 -16.36 -4.63
C GLY A 585 -16.35 -16.61 -5.59
N GLY A 586 -15.44 -15.67 -5.65
CA GLY A 586 -14.22 -15.85 -6.43
C GLY A 586 -13.22 -14.73 -6.24
N THR A 587 -11.95 -15.06 -6.44
CA THR A 587 -10.85 -14.11 -6.34
C THR A 587 -10.24 -13.80 -7.70
N SER A 588 -9.85 -12.54 -7.95
CA SER A 588 -9.18 -12.13 -9.19
C SER A 588 -9.99 -12.52 -10.45
N ALA A 589 -9.51 -13.47 -11.24
CA ALA A 589 -10.25 -14.04 -12.37
C ALA A 589 -11.66 -14.51 -11.99
N GLY A 590 -11.81 -15.14 -10.79
CA GLY A 590 -13.09 -15.58 -10.26
C GLY A 590 -14.05 -14.43 -9.90
N ALA A 591 -13.57 -13.24 -9.60
CA ALA A 591 -14.39 -12.05 -9.46
C ALA A 591 -14.76 -11.44 -10.83
N ALA A 592 -13.81 -11.39 -11.75
CA ALA A 592 -14.01 -10.81 -13.07
C ALA A 592 -15.12 -11.49 -13.89
N ILE A 593 -15.28 -12.83 -13.75
CA ILE A 593 -16.31 -13.58 -14.49
C ILE A 593 -17.74 -13.33 -14.00
N MET A 594 -17.91 -12.64 -12.86
CA MET A 594 -19.24 -12.47 -12.27
C MET A 594 -20.11 -11.51 -13.08
N SER A 595 -19.54 -10.51 -13.74
CA SER A 595 -20.28 -9.57 -14.60
C SER A 595 -20.62 -10.16 -15.98
N ASP A 596 -21.53 -9.50 -16.69
CA ASP A 596 -21.93 -9.85 -18.06
C ASP A 596 -20.82 -9.54 -19.04
N VAL A 597 -20.24 -8.36 -18.92
CA VAL A 597 -19.07 -7.91 -19.65
C VAL A 597 -17.82 -8.11 -18.79
N MET A 598 -16.88 -8.88 -19.28
CA MET A 598 -15.64 -9.20 -18.58
C MET A 598 -14.46 -8.54 -19.29
N ILE A 599 -13.68 -7.74 -18.58
CA ILE A 599 -12.42 -7.20 -19.09
C ILE A 599 -11.34 -8.27 -18.90
N ALA A 600 -10.92 -8.91 -20.00
CA ALA A 600 -9.94 -9.99 -19.94
C ALA A 600 -8.48 -9.51 -20.12
N GLY A 601 -8.26 -8.34 -20.70
CA GLY A 601 -6.92 -7.77 -20.88
C GLY A 601 -6.92 -6.26 -21.10
N GLY A 602 -5.73 -5.67 -21.16
CA GLY A 602 -5.50 -4.27 -21.44
C GLY A 602 -5.00 -3.45 -20.26
N GLY A 603 -4.14 -2.47 -20.55
CA GLY A 603 -3.64 -1.47 -19.61
C GLY A 603 -4.47 -0.19 -19.63
N SER A 604 -4.46 0.58 -18.54
CA SER A 604 -5.22 1.83 -18.41
C SER A 604 -4.83 2.88 -19.45
N TYR A 605 -3.54 3.18 -19.56
CA TYR A 605 -3.04 4.16 -20.52
C TYR A 605 -3.34 3.72 -21.97
N ASP A 606 -3.05 2.46 -22.30
CA ASP A 606 -3.22 1.95 -23.66
C ASP A 606 -4.71 1.92 -24.07
N THR A 607 -5.59 1.59 -23.14
CA THR A 607 -7.04 1.59 -23.41
C THR A 607 -7.56 2.99 -23.64
N LEU A 608 -7.16 3.96 -22.83
CA LEU A 608 -7.52 5.37 -23.06
C LEU A 608 -6.94 5.89 -24.37
N ALA A 609 -5.70 5.53 -24.71
CA ALA A 609 -5.02 6.01 -25.91
C ALA A 609 -5.50 5.34 -27.21
N ASN A 610 -5.79 4.05 -27.18
CA ASN A 610 -5.94 3.23 -28.35
C ASN A 610 -7.27 2.45 -28.41
N GLY A 611 -8.02 2.37 -27.32
CA GLY A 611 -9.31 1.69 -27.24
C GLY A 611 -9.19 0.16 -27.09
N PHE A 612 -9.95 -0.55 -27.92
CA PHE A 612 -10.21 -1.98 -27.76
C PHE A 612 -9.55 -2.82 -28.86
N THR A 613 -9.38 -4.11 -28.59
CA THR A 613 -8.93 -5.14 -29.54
C THR A 613 -9.89 -6.32 -29.55
N ASP A 614 -9.97 -6.99 -30.71
CA ASP A 614 -10.76 -8.22 -30.87
C ASP A 614 -9.89 -9.50 -30.71
N THR A 615 -8.63 -9.35 -30.30
CA THR A 615 -7.69 -10.48 -30.14
C THR A 615 -7.12 -10.52 -28.74
N TYR A 616 -7.06 -11.72 -28.19
CA TYR A 616 -6.41 -12.01 -26.91
C TYR A 616 -5.34 -13.07 -27.17
N ASP A 617 -4.08 -12.70 -26.98
CA ASP A 617 -2.96 -13.57 -27.33
C ASP A 617 -2.41 -14.37 -26.15
N SER A 618 -2.47 -13.80 -24.93
CA SER A 618 -1.95 -14.47 -23.73
C SER A 618 -2.23 -13.64 -22.46
N MET A 619 -1.97 -14.26 -21.30
CA MET A 619 -2.00 -13.56 -19.99
C MET A 619 -1.11 -12.31 -19.92
N SER A 620 -0.03 -12.20 -20.68
CA SER A 620 0.80 -10.99 -20.71
C SER A 620 0.02 -9.75 -21.17
N GLN A 621 -1.03 -9.92 -21.95
CA GLN A 621 -1.94 -8.84 -22.37
C GLN A 621 -2.81 -8.33 -21.21
N GLN A 622 -2.87 -9.03 -20.08
CA GLN A 622 -3.60 -8.52 -18.90
C GLN A 622 -2.97 -7.28 -18.29
N GLU A 623 -1.68 -7.05 -18.51
CA GLU A 623 -0.91 -5.98 -17.90
C GLU A 623 -0.70 -4.77 -18.83
N GLY A 624 -0.99 -4.88 -20.15
CA GLY A 624 -0.77 -3.79 -21.10
C GLY A 624 -1.51 -3.98 -22.41
N GLY A 625 -1.42 -2.98 -23.29
CA GLY A 625 -2.08 -2.98 -24.59
C GLY A 625 -3.56 -2.56 -24.52
N HIS A 626 -4.25 -2.71 -25.66
CA HIS A 626 -5.67 -2.38 -25.81
C HIS A 626 -6.56 -3.25 -24.91
N ALA A 627 -7.69 -2.71 -24.46
CA ALA A 627 -8.63 -3.53 -23.70
C ALA A 627 -9.24 -4.65 -24.58
N TYR A 628 -9.29 -5.84 -24.01
CA TYR A 628 -9.99 -6.98 -24.57
C TYR A 628 -11.19 -7.34 -23.71
N LEU A 629 -12.37 -7.38 -24.34
CA LEU A 629 -13.62 -7.70 -23.67
C LEU A 629 -14.11 -9.08 -24.10
N GLU A 630 -14.64 -9.82 -23.13
CA GLU A 630 -15.22 -11.14 -23.34
C GLU A 630 -16.50 -11.29 -22.53
N LYS A 631 -17.28 -12.31 -22.87
CA LYS A 631 -18.49 -12.69 -22.15
C LYS A 631 -18.12 -13.25 -20.78
N GLY A 632 -18.62 -12.65 -19.70
CA GLY A 632 -18.57 -13.21 -18.36
C GLY A 632 -19.66 -14.26 -18.12
N LEU A 633 -19.91 -14.64 -16.89
CA LEU A 633 -20.93 -15.61 -16.52
C LEU A 633 -22.29 -14.97 -16.12
N GLY A 634 -22.30 -13.66 -15.88
CA GLY A 634 -23.51 -12.84 -15.71
C GLY A 634 -24.21 -12.97 -14.37
N PHE A 635 -23.55 -13.47 -13.32
CA PHE A 635 -24.14 -13.56 -11.99
C PHE A 635 -24.40 -12.20 -11.35
N PHE A 636 -23.61 -11.17 -11.73
CA PHE A 636 -23.75 -9.79 -11.31
C PHE A 636 -24.05 -8.88 -12.52
N PRO A 637 -25.32 -8.57 -12.80
CA PRO A 637 -25.71 -7.78 -13.97
C PRO A 637 -25.68 -6.26 -13.75
N TYR A 638 -25.25 -5.78 -12.58
CA TYR A 638 -25.38 -4.37 -12.18
C TYR A 638 -24.12 -3.53 -12.44
N GLY A 639 -23.26 -3.98 -13.33
CA GLY A 639 -22.05 -3.27 -13.76
C GLY A 639 -20.86 -4.17 -14.02
N ILE A 640 -19.78 -3.57 -14.50
CA ILE A 640 -18.54 -4.27 -14.84
C ILE A 640 -17.65 -4.39 -13.60
N ILE A 641 -17.08 -5.58 -13.38
CA ILE A 641 -16.14 -5.84 -12.28
C ILE A 641 -14.69 -5.73 -12.77
N GLY A 642 -13.94 -4.80 -12.19
CA GLY A 642 -12.49 -4.70 -12.31
C GLY A 642 -11.81 -5.24 -11.06
N GLN A 643 -10.84 -6.15 -11.19
CA GLN A 643 -10.10 -6.75 -10.08
C GLN A 643 -8.64 -6.28 -10.03
N HIS A 644 -7.90 -6.50 -8.91
CA HIS A 644 -6.58 -5.93 -8.65
C HIS A 644 -6.55 -4.43 -8.96
N PHE A 645 -7.58 -3.71 -8.57
CA PHE A 645 -7.94 -2.45 -9.22
C PHE A 645 -6.89 -1.36 -8.98
N ASP A 646 -6.68 -0.97 -7.75
CA ASP A 646 -5.76 0.11 -7.42
C ASP A 646 -4.30 -0.33 -7.62
N ASN A 647 -3.94 -1.54 -7.20
CA ASN A 647 -2.59 -2.07 -7.34
C ASN A 647 -2.10 -2.15 -8.80
N LYS A 648 -3.00 -2.51 -9.74
CA LYS A 648 -2.71 -2.53 -11.17
C LYS A 648 -3.24 -1.30 -11.92
N ALA A 649 -3.68 -0.27 -11.19
CA ALA A 649 -4.17 1.02 -11.71
C ALA A 649 -5.16 0.88 -12.87
N ARG A 650 -6.22 0.10 -12.67
CA ARG A 650 -7.13 -0.34 -13.76
C ARG A 650 -8.25 0.65 -14.10
N LEU A 651 -8.24 1.85 -13.53
CA LEU A 651 -9.26 2.88 -13.76
C LEU A 651 -9.41 3.25 -15.24
N GLY A 652 -8.31 3.51 -15.94
CA GLY A 652 -8.34 3.97 -17.33
C GLY A 652 -8.73 2.89 -18.34
N ARG A 653 -8.88 1.61 -17.95
CA ARG A 653 -9.53 0.60 -18.80
C ARG A 653 -10.98 0.35 -18.39
N LEU A 654 -11.32 0.56 -17.12
CA LEU A 654 -12.67 0.36 -16.61
C LEU A 654 -13.62 1.43 -17.16
N ILE A 655 -13.23 2.71 -17.15
CA ILE A 655 -14.03 3.82 -17.66
C ILE A 655 -14.45 3.62 -19.12
N PRO A 656 -13.53 3.39 -20.10
CA PRO A 656 -13.94 3.15 -21.48
C PRO A 656 -14.79 1.90 -21.67
N ALA A 657 -14.54 0.83 -20.89
CA ALA A 657 -15.36 -0.38 -20.95
C ALA A 657 -16.79 -0.13 -20.47
N THR A 658 -16.95 0.64 -19.38
CA THR A 658 -18.26 1.06 -18.85
C THR A 658 -18.98 1.96 -19.82
N SER A 659 -18.32 2.98 -20.37
CA SER A 659 -18.88 3.90 -21.38
C SER A 659 -19.34 3.16 -22.64
N ALA A 660 -18.62 2.12 -23.06
CA ALA A 660 -18.97 1.35 -24.26
C ALA A 660 -20.07 0.31 -24.03
N HIS A 661 -20.19 -0.25 -22.83
CA HIS A 661 -20.96 -1.46 -22.57
C HIS A 661 -21.62 -1.52 -21.17
N GLY A 662 -21.63 -0.41 -20.42
CA GLY A 662 -22.40 -0.29 -19.18
C GLY A 662 -23.89 -0.44 -19.41
N GLU A 663 -24.62 -1.07 -18.46
CA GLU A 663 -26.07 -1.12 -18.49
C GLU A 663 -26.74 0.16 -17.91
N GLU A 664 -28.09 0.20 -17.82
CA GLU A 664 -28.85 1.34 -17.29
C GLU A 664 -28.27 1.89 -15.98
N GLY A 665 -27.60 3.06 -16.02
CA GLY A 665 -26.95 3.69 -14.89
C GLY A 665 -25.43 3.81 -15.04
N GLU A 666 -24.82 3.10 -15.99
CA GLU A 666 -23.38 3.22 -16.34
C GLU A 666 -22.43 3.10 -15.13
N TYR A 667 -22.69 2.12 -14.22
CA TYR A 667 -21.86 1.84 -13.06
C TYR A 667 -20.83 0.75 -13.35
N SER A 668 -19.67 0.85 -12.68
CA SER A 668 -18.70 -0.23 -12.59
C SER A 668 -17.91 -0.17 -11.29
N TYR A 669 -17.30 -1.31 -10.93
CA TYR A 669 -16.72 -1.53 -9.61
C TYR A 669 -15.29 -2.04 -9.73
N GLY A 670 -14.36 -1.27 -9.20
CA GLY A 670 -12.96 -1.64 -9.10
C GLY A 670 -12.64 -2.19 -7.71
N ILE A 671 -12.34 -3.47 -7.59
CA ILE A 671 -12.08 -4.13 -6.30
C ILE A 671 -10.59 -4.26 -6.08
N ASP A 672 -10.09 -3.71 -4.98
CA ASP A 672 -8.68 -3.76 -4.60
C ASP A 672 -8.23 -5.16 -4.14
N GLU A 673 -6.93 -5.41 -4.12
CA GLU A 673 -6.38 -6.65 -3.56
C GLU A 673 -6.73 -6.80 -2.08
N ASP A 674 -6.84 -8.04 -1.62
CA ASP A 674 -7.17 -8.39 -0.23
C ASP A 674 -8.48 -7.76 0.29
N THR A 675 -9.42 -7.53 -0.64
CA THR A 675 -10.72 -6.88 -0.41
C THR A 675 -11.81 -7.61 -1.18
N ALA A 676 -13.00 -7.69 -0.63
CA ALA A 676 -14.16 -8.26 -1.31
C ALA A 676 -15.32 -7.28 -1.33
N MET A 677 -16.01 -7.26 -2.46
CA MET A 677 -17.33 -6.67 -2.65
C MET A 677 -18.36 -7.80 -2.48
N ILE A 678 -19.24 -7.68 -1.48
CA ILE A 678 -20.25 -8.67 -1.15
C ILE A 678 -21.59 -8.13 -1.60
N PHE A 679 -22.22 -8.82 -2.55
CA PHE A 679 -23.54 -8.48 -3.04
C PHE A 679 -24.60 -9.46 -2.51
N ASP A 680 -25.72 -8.93 -2.05
CA ASP A 680 -26.84 -9.67 -1.53
C ASP A 680 -28.12 -9.37 -2.33
N ASN A 681 -28.65 -10.38 -3.00
CA ASN A 681 -29.86 -10.24 -3.81
C ASN A 681 -31.14 -9.99 -2.99
N ASP A 682 -31.18 -10.45 -1.72
CA ASP A 682 -32.38 -10.24 -0.88
C ASP A 682 -32.51 -8.75 -0.46
N THR A 683 -31.39 -8.07 -0.25
CA THR A 683 -31.35 -6.68 0.22
C THR A 683 -31.00 -5.67 -0.86
N TRP A 684 -30.48 -6.12 -2.01
CA TRP A 684 -29.95 -5.31 -3.10
C TRP A 684 -28.81 -4.38 -2.66
N THR A 685 -28.02 -4.86 -1.71
CA THR A 685 -26.90 -4.10 -1.15
C THR A 685 -25.57 -4.71 -1.51
N VAL A 686 -24.59 -3.83 -1.69
CA VAL A 686 -23.16 -4.14 -1.72
C VAL A 686 -22.55 -3.75 -0.39
N GLU A 687 -21.80 -4.64 0.26
CA GLU A 687 -20.97 -4.35 1.43
C GLU A 687 -19.50 -4.62 1.10
N VAL A 688 -18.60 -3.81 1.63
CA VAL A 688 -17.15 -4.00 1.47
C VAL A 688 -16.55 -4.67 2.70
N LYS A 689 -15.71 -5.67 2.51
CA LYS A 689 -14.93 -6.36 3.55
C LYS A 689 -13.47 -6.51 3.11
N GLY A 690 -12.53 -6.40 4.06
CA GLY A 690 -11.11 -6.62 3.83
C GLY A 690 -10.26 -5.35 3.96
N ARG A 691 -9.06 -5.33 3.38
CA ARG A 691 -7.99 -4.39 3.74
C ARG A 691 -7.77 -3.24 2.78
N GLY A 692 -8.41 -3.22 1.65
CA GLY A 692 -8.45 -2.13 0.68
C GLY A 692 -9.86 -1.61 0.50
N GLY A 693 -10.19 -1.10 -0.69
CA GLY A 693 -11.49 -0.54 -0.97
C GLY A 693 -12.12 -1.05 -2.27
N VAL A 694 -13.30 -0.53 -2.55
CA VAL A 694 -13.99 -0.68 -3.82
C VAL A 694 -14.20 0.71 -4.41
N THR A 695 -13.61 0.94 -5.58
CA THR A 695 -13.86 2.15 -6.37
C THR A 695 -15.13 1.97 -7.17
N VAL A 696 -16.11 2.81 -6.94
CA VAL A 696 -17.36 2.88 -7.72
C VAL A 696 -17.17 3.99 -8.75
N VAL A 697 -17.24 3.63 -10.03
CA VAL A 697 -17.23 4.56 -11.18
C VAL A 697 -18.66 4.76 -11.63
N ASP A 698 -19.14 5.97 -11.59
CA ASP A 698 -20.48 6.37 -12.05
C ASP A 698 -20.35 7.32 -13.25
N LEU A 699 -20.81 6.87 -14.40
CA LEU A 699 -20.80 7.64 -15.65
C LEU A 699 -22.18 8.24 -15.99
N SER A 700 -23.17 8.16 -15.09
CA SER A 700 -24.55 8.60 -15.36
C SER A 700 -24.66 10.10 -15.68
N GLU A 701 -23.74 10.91 -15.19
CA GLU A 701 -23.63 12.36 -15.47
C GLU A 701 -22.48 12.69 -16.42
N ALA A 702 -21.62 11.71 -16.72
CA ALA A 702 -20.43 11.94 -17.51
C ALA A 702 -20.74 12.26 -18.97
N SER A 703 -19.94 13.10 -19.56
CA SER A 703 -19.96 13.40 -20.98
C SER A 703 -18.64 13.04 -21.66
N HIS A 704 -18.72 12.55 -22.88
CA HIS A 704 -17.56 12.38 -23.75
C HIS A 704 -17.95 12.66 -25.22
N PRO A 705 -17.14 13.44 -25.96
CA PRO A 705 -17.43 13.73 -27.36
C PRO A 705 -17.23 12.51 -28.28
N ASP A 706 -18.10 12.29 -29.25
CA ASP A 706 -17.99 11.20 -30.24
C ASP A 706 -16.68 11.20 -31.04
N ASP A 707 -16.08 12.41 -31.26
CA ASP A 707 -14.86 12.66 -32.01
C ASP A 707 -13.60 12.76 -31.11
N ALA A 708 -13.76 12.73 -29.79
CA ALA A 708 -12.69 12.68 -28.79
C ALA A 708 -12.95 11.59 -27.73
N PRO A 709 -12.91 10.29 -28.11
CA PRO A 709 -13.37 9.20 -27.26
C PRO A 709 -12.51 8.94 -26.02
N SER A 710 -11.40 9.67 -25.87
CA SER A 710 -10.52 9.62 -24.69
C SER A 710 -10.63 10.88 -23.82
N ASP A 711 -11.61 11.74 -24.09
CA ASP A 711 -11.90 12.96 -23.35
C ASP A 711 -13.21 12.76 -22.59
N TYR A 712 -13.16 12.82 -21.26
CA TYR A 712 -14.28 12.59 -20.36
C TYR A 712 -14.40 13.74 -19.39
N GLU A 713 -15.62 14.22 -19.17
CA GLU A 713 -15.95 15.22 -18.17
C GLU A 713 -17.03 14.71 -17.22
N ASP A 714 -17.00 15.16 -15.97
CA ASP A 714 -18.01 14.89 -14.93
C ASP A 714 -18.20 13.40 -14.53
N ILE A 715 -17.13 12.59 -14.58
CA ILE A 715 -17.16 11.24 -14.00
C ILE A 715 -17.26 11.36 -12.47
N LEU A 716 -18.13 10.60 -11.83
CA LEU A 716 -18.21 10.54 -10.38
C LEU A 716 -17.48 9.29 -9.84
N LEU A 717 -16.51 9.52 -8.98
CA LEU A 717 -15.77 8.46 -8.28
C LEU A 717 -16.15 8.40 -6.81
N SER A 718 -16.42 7.20 -6.32
CA SER A 718 -16.49 6.93 -4.88
C SER A 718 -15.55 5.79 -4.53
N TRP A 719 -14.96 5.84 -3.36
CA TRP A 719 -14.11 4.77 -2.82
C TRP A 719 -14.59 4.42 -1.43
N ILE A 720 -15.08 3.21 -1.26
CA ILE A 720 -15.68 2.69 -0.04
C ILE A 720 -14.84 1.52 0.50
N THR A 721 -14.65 1.47 1.80
CA THR A 721 -13.80 0.50 2.48
C THR A 721 -14.57 -0.36 3.46
N SER A 722 -13.89 -1.21 4.23
CA SER A 722 -14.55 -2.21 5.08
C SER A 722 -15.66 -1.64 5.96
N GLY A 723 -16.84 -2.28 5.92
CA GLY A 723 -18.04 -1.90 6.64
C GLY A 723 -18.90 -0.85 5.96
N ASP A 724 -18.46 -0.24 4.87
CA ASP A 724 -19.30 0.65 4.06
C ASP A 724 -20.23 -0.15 3.15
N GLN A 725 -21.37 0.44 2.79
CA GLN A 725 -22.38 -0.19 1.96
C GLN A 725 -22.90 0.73 0.86
N LEU A 726 -23.35 0.13 -0.23
CA LEU A 726 -24.08 0.78 -1.31
C LEU A 726 -25.39 0.04 -1.58
N ASP A 727 -26.51 0.74 -1.52
CA ASP A 727 -27.83 0.26 -1.93
C ASP A 727 -27.99 0.47 -3.43
N LEU A 728 -28.11 -0.60 -4.20
CA LEU A 728 -28.19 -0.54 -5.68
C LEU A 728 -29.57 -0.12 -6.22
N ASP A 729 -30.63 -0.18 -5.40
CA ASP A 729 -31.96 0.30 -5.78
C ASP A 729 -32.08 1.83 -5.68
N THR A 730 -31.46 2.40 -4.64
CA THR A 730 -31.52 3.84 -4.35
C THR A 730 -30.27 4.61 -4.75
N ASN A 731 -29.15 3.92 -5.01
CA ASN A 731 -27.81 4.51 -5.20
C ASN A 731 -27.34 5.34 -3.98
N GLU A 732 -27.77 4.95 -2.78
CA GLU A 732 -27.39 5.59 -1.53
C GLU A 732 -26.22 4.83 -0.87
N PHE A 733 -25.21 5.59 -0.43
CA PHE A 733 -24.09 5.05 0.33
C PHE A 733 -24.37 5.15 1.83
N THR A 734 -23.96 4.13 2.57
CA THR A 734 -23.92 4.13 4.03
C THR A 734 -22.49 3.91 4.46
N VAL A 735 -21.87 4.93 5.06
CA VAL A 735 -20.49 4.85 5.57
C VAL A 735 -20.53 4.32 7.00
N SER A 736 -19.55 3.49 7.34
CA SER A 736 -19.44 2.85 8.65
C SER A 736 -19.36 3.84 9.80
N ASP A 737 -20.03 3.56 10.91
CA ASP A 737 -20.19 4.44 12.08
C ASP A 737 -18.86 4.81 12.78
N HIS A 738 -17.76 4.08 12.53
CA HIS A 738 -16.45 4.41 13.10
C HIS A 738 -15.74 5.55 12.36
N LYS A 739 -16.23 5.93 11.17
CA LYS A 739 -15.73 7.04 10.37
C LYS A 739 -16.51 8.32 10.64
N VAL A 740 -15.81 9.44 10.58
CA VAL A 740 -16.37 10.79 10.70
C VAL A 740 -16.06 11.60 9.46
N SER A 741 -16.90 12.58 9.12
CA SER A 741 -16.65 13.46 7.97
C SER A 741 -15.30 14.19 8.14
N THR A 742 -14.53 14.24 7.05
CA THR A 742 -13.30 15.06 6.97
C THR A 742 -13.63 16.50 6.59
N LEU A 743 -14.66 16.73 5.78
CA LEU A 743 -15.01 18.06 5.27
C LEU A 743 -15.43 19.00 6.43
N ASP A 744 -14.86 20.20 6.46
CA ASP A 744 -14.90 21.20 7.54
C ASP A 744 -14.08 20.79 8.81
N TYR A 745 -13.33 19.69 8.77
CA TYR A 745 -12.49 19.18 9.87
C TYR A 745 -11.19 18.56 9.34
N GLU A 746 -10.76 18.95 8.13
CA GLU A 746 -9.59 18.44 7.46
C GLU A 746 -8.35 18.53 8.35
N TYR A 747 -7.56 17.47 8.37
CA TYR A 747 -6.35 17.43 9.19
C TYR A 747 -5.17 18.15 8.53
N PHE A 748 -5.10 18.13 7.20
CA PHE A 748 -4.00 18.69 6.42
C PHE A 748 -4.33 20.09 5.89
N ASP A 749 -3.29 20.94 5.72
CA ASP A 749 -3.35 22.27 5.12
C ASP A 749 -2.05 22.54 4.35
N TYR A 750 -1.91 21.93 3.16
CA TYR A 750 -0.72 22.10 2.32
C TYR A 750 -1.11 22.20 0.83
N GLU A 751 -0.25 22.84 0.03
CA GLU A 751 -0.37 22.88 -1.42
C GLU A 751 0.14 21.56 -2.01
N ALA A 752 -0.75 20.81 -2.64
CA ALA A 752 -0.45 19.50 -3.19
C ALA A 752 0.30 19.60 -4.52
N ALA A 753 1.35 18.81 -4.68
CA ALA A 753 1.94 18.56 -5.99
C ALA A 753 1.07 17.59 -6.80
N PRO A 754 1.12 17.63 -8.15
CA PRO A 754 0.46 16.62 -8.96
C PRO A 754 0.97 15.21 -8.65
N HIS A 755 0.10 14.21 -8.76
CA HIS A 755 0.56 12.84 -8.72
C HIS A 755 1.42 12.54 -9.95
N SER A 756 2.70 12.28 -9.73
CA SER A 756 3.74 12.26 -10.76
C SER A 756 4.50 10.93 -10.88
N GLY A 757 4.10 9.91 -10.13
CA GLY A 757 4.68 8.57 -10.20
C GLY A 757 4.94 7.95 -8.83
N VAL A 758 5.76 6.88 -8.78
CA VAL A 758 5.96 6.03 -7.59
C VAL A 758 6.64 6.73 -6.40
N LEU A 759 7.12 7.95 -6.56
CA LEU A 759 7.69 8.76 -5.48
C LEU A 759 6.76 9.91 -5.04
N THR A 760 5.52 9.92 -5.52
CA THR A 760 4.47 10.81 -4.99
C THR A 760 3.95 10.24 -3.67
N PRO A 761 3.80 11.03 -2.60
CA PRO A 761 3.13 10.60 -1.37
C PRO A 761 1.74 10.03 -1.65
N HIS A 762 1.38 8.97 -0.92
CA HIS A 762 0.08 8.30 -1.09
C HIS A 762 -0.15 7.86 -2.55
N PRO A 763 0.67 6.92 -3.08
CA PRO A 763 0.79 6.70 -4.52
C PRO A 763 -0.40 5.98 -5.15
N THR A 764 -1.32 5.40 -4.38
CA THR A 764 -2.51 4.74 -4.90
C THR A 764 -3.68 5.73 -5.03
N LEU A 765 -4.61 5.47 -5.96
CA LEU A 765 -5.72 6.39 -6.25
C LEU A 765 -6.55 6.71 -4.99
N GLY A 766 -6.97 5.67 -4.26
CA GLY A 766 -7.77 5.83 -3.03
C GLY A 766 -7.04 6.69 -2.00
N ASN A 767 -5.78 6.37 -1.70
CA ASN A 767 -4.98 7.13 -0.75
C ASN A 767 -4.66 8.55 -1.25
N PHE A 768 -4.31 8.71 -2.53
CA PHE A 768 -4.02 10.03 -3.10
C PHE A 768 -5.21 10.98 -2.91
N LEU A 769 -6.42 10.56 -3.28
CA LEU A 769 -7.60 11.41 -3.13
C LEU A 769 -7.97 11.65 -1.66
N SER A 770 -7.85 10.64 -0.81
CA SER A 770 -8.17 10.75 0.62
C SER A 770 -7.30 11.78 1.33
N TYR A 771 -5.97 11.62 1.24
CA TYR A 771 -5.03 12.48 1.96
C TYR A 771 -4.81 13.84 1.29
N THR A 772 -4.82 13.86 -0.05
CA THR A 772 -4.39 15.04 -0.80
C THR A 772 -5.55 15.99 -1.12
N LEU A 773 -6.76 15.45 -1.30
CA LEU A 773 -7.95 16.24 -1.65
C LEU A 773 -8.94 16.29 -0.48
N LEU A 774 -9.44 15.14 0.01
CA LEU A 774 -10.61 15.10 0.90
C LEU A 774 -10.29 15.46 2.37
N ASP A 775 -9.07 15.20 2.83
CA ASP A 775 -8.60 15.55 4.18
C ASP A 775 -7.58 16.72 4.14
N ASN A 776 -7.65 17.56 3.11
CA ASN A 776 -6.79 18.71 2.92
C ASN A 776 -7.64 19.99 2.71
N GLU A 777 -7.58 20.91 3.67
CA GLU A 777 -8.37 22.16 3.68
C GLU A 777 -8.00 23.08 2.50
N ARG A 778 -6.75 23.00 2.02
CA ARG A 778 -6.25 23.91 0.98
C ARG A 778 -6.71 23.53 -0.44
N GLU A 779 -6.95 22.25 -0.70
CA GLU A 779 -7.19 21.77 -2.05
C GLU A 779 -8.69 21.57 -2.35
N GLU A 780 -9.14 22.18 -3.43
CA GLU A 780 -10.44 21.93 -4.03
C GLU A 780 -10.32 21.04 -5.27
N GLU A 781 -9.11 20.95 -5.84
CA GLU A 781 -8.77 20.21 -7.05
C GLU A 781 -7.34 19.69 -6.96
N VAL A 782 -7.13 18.43 -7.38
CA VAL A 782 -5.78 17.86 -7.54
C VAL A 782 -5.63 17.20 -8.90
N LYS A 783 -4.39 17.06 -9.37
CA LYS A 783 -4.10 16.55 -10.72
C LYS A 783 -3.17 15.35 -10.70
N SER A 784 -3.32 14.53 -11.73
CA SER A 784 -2.40 13.45 -12.06
C SER A 784 -2.14 13.44 -13.56
N TYR A 785 -0.93 13.06 -13.97
CA TYR A 785 -0.57 12.97 -15.39
C TYR A 785 -0.03 11.59 -15.71
N SER A 786 -0.65 10.90 -16.65
CA SER A 786 -0.13 9.65 -17.20
C SER A 786 0.34 9.88 -18.63
N PHE A 787 1.64 9.63 -18.92
CA PHE A 787 2.20 9.94 -20.25
C PHE A 787 3.29 8.96 -20.68
N TYR A 788 3.37 8.80 -22.00
CA TYR A 788 4.39 8.02 -22.68
C TYR A 788 4.74 8.66 -24.04
N GLU A 789 6.03 8.74 -24.39
CA GLU A 789 6.54 9.27 -25.66
C GLU A 789 5.97 10.65 -26.05
N GLY A 790 5.82 11.56 -25.09
CA GLY A 790 5.36 12.94 -25.33
C GLY A 790 3.85 13.07 -25.50
N LYS A 791 3.07 12.03 -25.22
CA LYS A 791 1.60 12.04 -25.22
C LYS A 791 1.07 11.50 -23.89
N GLY A 792 -0.05 12.00 -23.47
CA GLY A 792 -0.62 11.55 -22.20
C GLY A 792 -2.03 12.04 -21.95
N PHE A 793 -2.40 11.89 -20.69
CA PHE A 793 -3.68 12.31 -20.13
C PHE A 793 -3.43 13.13 -18.86
N GLU A 794 -4.11 14.25 -18.76
CA GLU A 794 -4.33 14.95 -17.50
C GLU A 794 -5.60 14.37 -16.89
N LEU A 795 -5.52 13.96 -15.64
CA LEU A 795 -6.64 13.56 -14.82
C LEU A 795 -6.82 14.63 -13.75
N THR A 796 -7.99 15.25 -13.74
CA THR A 796 -8.35 16.25 -12.75
C THR A 796 -9.37 15.66 -11.79
N PHE A 797 -9.16 15.83 -10.50
CA PHE A 797 -10.07 15.37 -9.46
C PHE A 797 -10.49 16.58 -8.60
N ALA A 798 -11.79 16.79 -8.43
CA ALA A 798 -12.32 17.97 -7.76
C ALA A 798 -13.42 17.64 -6.74
N LYS A 799 -13.52 18.50 -5.70
CA LYS A 799 -14.66 18.51 -4.78
C LYS A 799 -15.86 19.17 -5.49
N GLY A 800 -17.01 18.50 -5.46
CA GLY A 800 -18.30 19.03 -5.97
C GLY A 800 -19.30 19.22 -4.82
N GLU A 801 -20.51 19.71 -5.13
CA GLU A 801 -21.56 19.95 -4.12
C GLU A 801 -22.01 18.66 -3.39
N ARG A 802 -21.79 17.49 -3.99
CA ARG A 802 -22.15 16.16 -3.43
C ARG A 802 -20.95 15.34 -2.98
N THR A 803 -19.75 15.90 -3.04
CA THR A 803 -18.55 15.22 -2.59
C THR A 803 -18.53 15.14 -1.07
N GLU A 804 -18.23 13.95 -0.55
CA GLU A 804 -18.10 13.68 0.87
C GLU A 804 -16.78 12.94 1.13
N GLY A 805 -16.11 13.25 2.22
CA GLY A 805 -14.91 12.56 2.69
C GLY A 805 -15.09 12.08 4.11
N PHE A 806 -14.56 10.90 4.43
CA PHE A 806 -14.69 10.27 5.76
C PHE A 806 -13.37 9.66 6.19
N TRP A 807 -13.10 9.73 7.48
CA TRP A 807 -11.92 9.17 8.12
C TRP A 807 -12.24 8.50 9.45
N GLY A 808 -11.58 7.41 9.72
CA GLY A 808 -11.64 6.68 10.99
C GLY A 808 -10.40 5.83 11.21
N TYR A 809 -10.46 4.95 12.18
CA TYR A 809 -9.45 3.93 12.40
C TYR A 809 -10.03 2.54 12.20
N GLU A 810 -9.29 1.71 11.49
CA GLU A 810 -9.53 0.28 11.32
C GLU A 810 -8.31 -0.50 11.84
N ASP A 811 -8.53 -1.73 12.32
CA ASP A 811 -7.45 -2.60 12.81
C ASP A 811 -6.39 -1.87 13.66
N GLY A 812 -6.81 -1.36 14.81
CA GLY A 812 -5.94 -0.63 15.74
C GLY A 812 -5.93 0.87 15.52
N ASN A 813 -4.81 1.41 15.06
CA ASN A 813 -4.64 2.81 14.71
C ASN A 813 -4.27 3.00 13.23
N LYS A 814 -4.67 2.07 12.39
CA LYS A 814 -4.52 2.19 10.94
C LYS A 814 -5.59 3.12 10.40
N ASP A 815 -5.19 4.10 9.61
CA ASP A 815 -6.13 5.03 8.98
C ASP A 815 -7.05 4.28 8.01
N ASP A 816 -8.34 4.62 8.06
CA ASP A 816 -9.39 4.10 7.22
C ASP A 816 -10.19 5.26 6.63
N TYR A 817 -10.06 5.46 5.33
CA TYR A 817 -10.73 6.53 4.58
C TYR A 817 -11.83 5.98 3.68
N SER A 818 -12.84 6.80 3.44
CA SER A 818 -13.79 6.62 2.34
C SER A 818 -14.11 7.97 1.74
N PHE A 819 -14.44 7.98 0.46
CA PHE A 819 -14.94 9.19 -0.18
C PHE A 819 -16.06 8.87 -1.17
N LEU A 820 -16.94 9.85 -1.37
CA LEU A 820 -18.10 9.72 -2.22
C LEU A 820 -18.14 10.85 -3.23
N ARG A 821 -18.41 10.51 -4.49
CA ARG A 821 -18.74 11.43 -5.57
C ARG A 821 -17.69 12.53 -5.81
N VAL A 822 -16.42 12.17 -5.84
CA VAL A 822 -15.34 13.04 -6.33
C VAL A 822 -15.54 13.18 -7.86
N ILE A 823 -15.54 14.40 -8.35
CA ILE A 823 -15.64 14.68 -9.79
C ILE A 823 -14.28 14.41 -10.44
N MET A 824 -14.27 13.70 -11.55
CA MET A 824 -13.08 13.40 -12.31
C MET A 824 -13.26 13.74 -13.80
N ASP A 825 -12.26 14.43 -14.36
CA ASP A 825 -12.13 14.67 -15.79
C ASP A 825 -10.87 14.02 -16.35
N ILE A 826 -10.88 13.59 -17.60
CA ILE A 826 -9.73 13.04 -18.33
C ILE A 826 -9.56 13.84 -19.61
N GLN A 827 -8.42 14.51 -19.81
CA GLN A 827 -8.10 15.29 -20.99
C GLN A 827 -6.80 14.82 -21.66
N PRO A 828 -6.77 14.56 -22.97
CA PRO A 828 -5.54 14.29 -23.71
C PRO A 828 -4.58 15.48 -23.71
N VAL A 829 -3.28 15.23 -23.45
CA VAL A 829 -2.23 16.27 -23.38
C VAL A 829 -0.95 15.89 -24.13
N GLU A 830 -0.34 16.88 -24.81
CA GLU A 830 1.05 16.80 -25.28
C GLU A 830 1.98 17.07 -24.11
N VAL A 831 3.08 16.32 -24.01
CA VAL A 831 4.06 16.45 -22.93
C VAL A 831 5.44 16.75 -23.52
N GLU A 832 6.04 17.85 -23.09
CA GLU A 832 7.42 18.20 -23.41
C GLU A 832 8.27 18.03 -22.14
N ILE A 833 9.44 17.40 -22.27
CA ILE A 833 10.39 17.18 -21.17
C ILE A 833 11.71 17.82 -21.54
N ASP A 834 12.10 18.84 -20.80
CA ASP A 834 13.38 19.53 -20.93
C ASP A 834 14.37 19.05 -19.85
N TYR A 835 15.49 18.47 -20.28
CA TYR A 835 16.57 18.03 -19.38
C TYR A 835 17.44 19.23 -18.99
N LYS A 836 17.51 19.49 -17.69
CA LYS A 836 18.29 20.61 -17.14
C LYS A 836 19.71 20.12 -16.75
N ASN A 837 20.74 20.80 -17.26
CA ASN A 837 22.16 20.52 -16.95
C ASN A 837 22.56 21.03 -15.55
#